data_c5c4cd972a67cf35f215719b46c02036
#
_entry.id   c5c4cd972a67cf35f215719b46c02036
#
_cell.length_a   1.000
_cell.length_b   1.000
_cell.length_c   1.000
_cell.angle_alpha   90.00
_cell.angle_beta   90.00
_cell.angle_gamma   90.00
#
_symmetry.space_group_name_H-M   'P 1'
#
loop_
_entity.id
_entity.type
_entity.pdbx_description
1 polymer ?
#
loop_
_entity_poly.entity_id
_entity_poly.type
_entity_poly.pdbx_seq_one_letter_code
_entity_poly.pdbx_strand_id
1 'polypeptide(L)'
;MIRVDRLMKMLIVPLVSLPLALGQTKAVAGQKFSAIDRIVEDGIAAKKFPGAVVIVGHGGHVVFHRAYGHRALLEHPEAMTEDTVFDVASLTKVLATAPAVMELYQQGRFLLNDPVAKYLPEFAANGKQDITIRQLLTHYSGLPADLSLTDVWEGKQEGLHRAFEIAPVTAPGVQFRYSDLNFITLGALVEKLSGMTLDEYYAQNIAQPLGMKHARFLPPESWHDRIAPTQFDHGVMLRGVVHDPTSRRLGGVAGHAGLFSTAGDAAIYAQNLLDRLAGRPSRFPLKRLTLEKMTTPEQPATATALRGLGWDIDSPYSSNRGELFPVGSFGHTGFTGTSLWIDPTSDTYVIVMANAVYPNGPTGITAIRAAIATAAAAAVGVHTDEGRLIAKLTGYNESIAGMRHRSGRNGAAATGIDVLEEEHFAPLAQLAAKHGGALRVGLLTNQTGLDAEDRRTIDVLIDDGKQAVPGMELKTLFSPEHGIAGALDKEGIGNSTDAVTGIPVVSLYGTAAQRRPSLDALRSLDAVIIDLQDVGVRFYTYETVVRYFLEAAAQTGTEILVLDRPNPIGGAFVQGPLSDVDRDSYVDVAAIPVRHGMTLGELARYLNGELKLHAPLTVVAMKGWQRGDWFDDTGFSWTNPSPNLRSTRAAMLYPALGLIETTNVSVGRGTDTPFEQAGAPWIDGRALAHALNARTLPGIRFTPVSFTPEAPYPYAGQICHGVGLTVTNRNELDAPELGLEMATALRKLYGDQYQLGKIDTLLANHAVLSDLLAGRDPQRIDEDWQQALHDFEEKRKPYLLY
;
A
#
# COMPACT_ATOMS: atom_id res chain seq x y z
N MET A 1 -69.65 30.30 -28.39
CA MET A 1 -70.35 31.21 -27.48
C MET A 1 -69.63 31.19 -26.15
N ILE A 2 -69.26 32.32 -25.73
CA ILE A 2 -68.83 32.94 -24.47
C ILE A 2 -67.29 32.83 -24.17
N ARG A 3 -66.68 34.03 -24.33
CA ARG A 3 -65.43 34.52 -23.77
C ARG A 3 -65.54 34.60 -22.21
N VAL A 4 -64.41 34.38 -21.52
CA VAL A 4 -64.03 35.22 -20.37
C VAL A 4 -62.50 35.28 -20.30
N ASP A 5 -61.94 36.49 -20.51
CA ASP A 5 -60.63 36.92 -20.13
C ASP A 5 -60.45 36.99 -18.62
N ARG A 6 -59.29 36.59 -18.12
CA ARG A 6 -58.74 37.15 -16.88
C ARG A 6 -57.25 37.24 -16.88
N LEU A 7 -56.80 38.46 -16.85
CA LEU A 7 -55.48 38.97 -16.55
C LEU A 7 -54.79 38.20 -15.39
N MET A 8 -53.60 37.75 -15.59
CA MET A 8 -52.68 37.38 -14.52
C MET A 8 -51.50 38.36 -14.48
N LYS A 9 -51.49 39.12 -13.40
CA LYS A 9 -50.40 40.08 -13.09
C LYS A 9 -49.10 39.36 -12.85
N MET A 10 -48.05 39.65 -13.63
CA MET A 10 -46.68 39.26 -13.44
C MET A 10 -46.12 39.98 -12.20
N LEU A 11 -45.82 39.23 -11.14
CA LEU A 11 -44.93 39.66 -10.05
C LEU A 11 -43.48 39.37 -10.47
N ILE A 12 -42.73 40.40 -10.73
CA ILE A 12 -41.29 40.37 -10.91
C ILE A 12 -40.69 40.34 -9.53
N VAL A 13 -40.07 39.19 -9.18
CA VAL A 13 -39.19 39.07 -8.00
C VAL A 13 -37.75 39.24 -8.53
N PRO A 14 -36.97 40.18 -7.97
CA PRO A 14 -35.60 40.31 -8.42
C PRO A 14 -34.76 39.15 -7.96
N LEU A 15 -34.11 38.42 -8.89
CA LEU A 15 -33.06 37.47 -8.61
C LEU A 15 -31.88 38.24 -8.04
N VAL A 16 -31.65 38.08 -6.75
CA VAL A 16 -30.36 38.45 -6.12
C VAL A 16 -29.42 37.27 -6.44
N SER A 17 -28.52 37.53 -7.39
CA SER A 17 -27.43 36.61 -7.69
C SER A 17 -26.44 36.55 -6.51
N LEU A 18 -26.36 35.42 -5.85
CA LEU A 18 -25.29 35.06 -4.89
C LEU A 18 -24.04 34.62 -5.66
N PRO A 19 -22.91 35.30 -5.58
CA PRO A 19 -21.63 34.78 -6.05
C PRO A 19 -20.84 34.14 -4.88
N LEU A 20 -21.40 33.17 -4.17
CA LEU A 20 -20.74 32.52 -3.04
C LEU A 20 -20.45 31.01 -3.24
N ALA A 21 -20.95 30.41 -4.33
CA ALA A 21 -20.75 28.96 -4.52
C ALA A 21 -19.44 28.58 -5.22
N LEU A 22 -18.82 29.49 -5.98
CA LEU A 22 -17.60 29.17 -6.74
C LEU A 22 -16.30 29.31 -5.91
N GLY A 23 -16.33 30.04 -4.80
CA GLY A 23 -15.17 30.17 -3.91
C GLY A 23 -15.04 29.01 -2.94
N GLN A 24 -16.18 28.50 -2.46
CA GLN A 24 -16.18 27.36 -1.51
C GLN A 24 -15.82 26.03 -2.19
N THR A 25 -16.24 25.79 -3.44
CA THR A 25 -15.86 24.59 -4.19
C THR A 25 -14.36 24.54 -4.52
N LYS A 26 -13.72 25.66 -4.79
CA LYS A 26 -12.27 25.72 -4.98
C LYS A 26 -11.48 25.52 -3.68
N ALA A 27 -11.96 26.03 -2.56
CA ALA A 27 -11.32 25.88 -1.26
C ALA A 27 -11.42 24.44 -0.73
N VAL A 28 -12.58 23.80 -0.88
CA VAL A 28 -12.81 22.37 -0.51
C VAL A 28 -12.02 21.44 -1.42
N ALA A 29 -11.93 21.72 -2.72
CA ALA A 29 -11.10 20.93 -3.65
C ALA A 29 -9.60 21.09 -3.32
N GLY A 30 -9.14 22.27 -2.91
CA GLY A 30 -7.74 22.50 -2.51
C GLY A 30 -7.37 21.73 -1.22
N GLN A 31 -8.27 21.61 -0.27
CA GLN A 31 -8.07 20.89 0.97
C GLN A 31 -7.98 19.37 0.75
N LYS A 32 -8.70 18.84 -0.24
CA LYS A 32 -8.78 17.41 -0.58
C LYS A 32 -7.43 16.79 -1.02
N PHE A 33 -6.52 17.59 -1.60
CA PHE A 33 -5.21 17.15 -2.09
C PHE A 33 -4.02 17.73 -1.29
N SER A 34 -4.27 18.34 -0.15
CA SER A 34 -3.23 19.00 0.66
C SER A 34 -2.11 18.06 1.13
N ALA A 35 -2.40 16.77 1.23
CA ALA A 35 -1.40 15.78 1.57
C ALA A 35 -0.35 15.62 0.46
N ILE A 36 -0.76 15.70 -0.82
CA ILE A 36 0.19 15.68 -1.94
C ILE A 36 1.15 16.86 -1.85
N ASP A 37 0.61 18.06 -1.51
CA ASP A 37 1.44 19.25 -1.36
C ASP A 37 2.54 19.04 -0.33
N ARG A 38 2.17 18.56 0.87
CA ARG A 38 3.13 18.29 1.95
C ARG A 38 4.16 17.23 1.57
N ILE A 39 3.74 16.09 1.02
CA ILE A 39 4.64 15.01 0.61
C ILE A 39 5.70 15.53 -0.37
N VAL A 40 5.30 16.35 -1.34
CA VAL A 40 6.22 16.89 -2.35
C VAL A 40 7.14 17.95 -1.76
N GLU A 41 6.60 18.87 -0.94
CA GLU A 41 7.37 19.92 -0.25
C GLU A 41 8.39 19.32 0.73
N ASP A 42 8.01 18.31 1.49
CA ASP A 42 8.92 17.57 2.37
C ASP A 42 10.02 16.85 1.57
N GLY A 43 9.69 16.28 0.43
CA GLY A 43 10.67 15.68 -0.48
C GLY A 43 11.69 16.70 -1.00
N ILE A 44 11.26 17.90 -1.35
CA ILE A 44 12.12 19.01 -1.75
C ILE A 44 12.98 19.47 -0.56
N ALA A 45 12.39 19.66 0.61
CA ALA A 45 13.09 20.05 1.83
C ALA A 45 14.14 19.01 2.24
N ALA A 46 13.84 17.72 2.06
CA ALA A 46 14.76 16.61 2.28
C ALA A 46 15.80 16.44 1.14
N LYS A 47 15.83 17.35 0.15
CA LYS A 47 16.74 17.34 -1.00
C LYS A 47 16.67 16.04 -1.84
N LYS A 48 15.49 15.42 -1.92
CA LYS A 48 15.27 14.23 -2.75
C LYS A 48 15.14 14.58 -4.24
N PHE A 49 14.70 15.78 -4.55
CA PHE A 49 14.65 16.38 -5.88
C PHE A 49 14.48 17.88 -5.74
N PRO A 50 14.86 18.68 -6.74
CA PRO A 50 14.74 20.15 -6.67
C PRO A 50 13.30 20.62 -6.88
N GLY A 51 12.44 19.81 -7.54
CA GLY A 51 11.05 20.12 -7.82
C GLY A 51 10.37 18.99 -8.58
N ALA A 52 9.05 19.09 -8.70
CA ALA A 52 8.22 18.11 -9.38
C ALA A 52 6.98 18.74 -10.00
N VAL A 53 6.38 18.03 -10.95
CA VAL A 53 5.01 18.26 -11.45
C VAL A 53 4.18 17.02 -11.13
N VAL A 54 3.03 17.21 -10.47
CA VAL A 54 2.10 16.13 -10.12
C VAL A 54 0.77 16.36 -10.80
N ILE A 55 0.22 15.32 -11.43
CA ILE A 55 -1.14 15.32 -12.00
C ILE A 55 -1.90 14.12 -11.44
N VAL A 56 -3.15 14.37 -11.04
CA VAL A 56 -4.14 13.33 -10.76
C VAL A 56 -5.31 13.52 -11.70
N GLY A 57 -5.65 12.47 -12.45
CA GLY A 57 -6.88 12.41 -13.23
C GLY A 57 -7.87 11.44 -12.61
N HIS A 58 -9.14 11.77 -12.63
CA HIS A 58 -10.22 10.95 -12.09
C HIS A 58 -11.54 11.24 -12.80
N GLY A 59 -12.30 10.19 -13.14
CA GLY A 59 -13.62 10.34 -13.77
C GLY A 59 -13.61 11.11 -15.09
N GLY A 60 -12.55 10.96 -15.90
CA GLY A 60 -12.43 11.64 -17.19
C GLY A 60 -11.87 13.07 -17.11
N HIS A 61 -11.46 13.55 -15.95
CA HIS A 61 -10.99 14.92 -15.74
C HIS A 61 -9.67 14.96 -14.97
N VAL A 62 -8.85 15.99 -15.25
CA VAL A 62 -7.72 16.33 -14.37
C VAL A 62 -8.30 17.02 -13.12
N VAL A 63 -8.18 16.36 -11.97
CA VAL A 63 -8.69 16.87 -10.67
C VAL A 63 -7.61 17.53 -9.82
N PHE A 64 -6.34 17.30 -10.14
CA PHE A 64 -5.20 17.93 -9.52
C PHE A 64 -4.07 18.12 -10.53
N HIS A 65 -3.46 19.31 -10.58
CA HIS A 65 -2.30 19.62 -11.40
C HIS A 65 -1.50 20.72 -10.73
N ARG A 66 -0.25 20.43 -10.37
CA ARG A 66 0.60 21.41 -9.68
C ARG A 66 2.09 21.18 -9.93
N ALA A 67 2.81 22.28 -10.10
CA ALA A 67 4.27 22.33 -10.15
C ALA A 67 4.82 22.81 -8.79
N TYR A 68 5.94 22.23 -8.34
CA TYR A 68 6.59 22.51 -7.05
C TYR A 68 8.07 22.77 -7.23
N GLY A 69 8.62 23.68 -6.46
CA GLY A 69 10.05 23.91 -6.37
C GLY A 69 10.68 24.41 -7.68
N HIS A 70 11.81 23.85 -8.04
CA HIS A 70 12.64 24.30 -9.14
C HIS A 70 13.00 23.14 -10.08
N ARG A 71 13.15 23.41 -11.38
CA ARG A 71 13.71 22.44 -12.34
C ARG A 71 15.24 22.41 -12.31
N ALA A 72 15.87 23.52 -11.92
CA ALA A 72 17.31 23.63 -11.70
C ALA A 72 17.60 24.56 -10.52
N LEU A 73 18.69 24.31 -9.78
CA LEU A 73 19.11 25.09 -8.61
C LEU A 73 20.51 25.71 -8.79
N LEU A 74 21.33 25.16 -9.71
CA LEU A 74 22.70 25.63 -9.93
C LEU A 74 22.69 26.90 -10.79
N GLU A 75 23.69 27.76 -10.57
CA GLU A 75 23.89 29.06 -11.23
C GLU A 75 22.77 30.06 -10.94
N HIS A 76 21.58 29.84 -11.49
CA HIS A 76 20.37 30.62 -11.21
C HIS A 76 19.21 29.67 -10.99
N PRO A 77 18.45 29.76 -9.86
CA PRO A 77 17.29 28.92 -9.64
C PRO A 77 16.21 29.14 -10.71
N GLU A 78 15.84 28.06 -11.39
CA GLU A 78 14.76 28.05 -12.40
C GLU A 78 13.51 27.43 -11.80
N ALA A 79 12.42 28.18 -11.75
CA ALA A 79 11.17 27.66 -11.20
C ALA A 79 10.67 26.45 -12.02
N MET A 80 10.12 25.45 -11.31
CA MET A 80 9.35 24.40 -11.96
C MET A 80 8.03 24.96 -12.49
N THR A 81 7.66 24.58 -13.70
CA THR A 81 6.40 24.99 -14.33
C THR A 81 5.61 23.76 -14.78
N GLU A 82 4.29 23.85 -14.89
CA GLU A 82 3.43 22.76 -15.30
C GLU A 82 3.75 22.24 -16.71
N ASP A 83 4.37 23.07 -17.55
CA ASP A 83 4.81 22.75 -18.91
C ASP A 83 6.31 22.35 -18.98
N THR A 84 6.96 22.13 -17.84
CA THR A 84 8.33 21.62 -17.80
C THR A 84 8.43 20.28 -18.51
N VAL A 85 9.44 20.14 -19.36
CA VAL A 85 9.73 18.91 -20.12
C VAL A 85 10.75 18.07 -19.35
N PHE A 86 10.48 16.79 -19.21
CA PHE A 86 11.32 15.82 -18.49
C PHE A 86 11.84 14.74 -19.42
N ASP A 87 13.06 14.31 -19.20
CA ASP A 87 13.51 13.00 -19.63
C ASP A 87 12.73 11.96 -18.82
N VAL A 88 11.85 11.21 -19.49
CA VAL A 88 10.96 10.26 -18.82
C VAL A 88 11.60 8.90 -18.56
N ALA A 89 12.88 8.72 -18.97
CA ALA A 89 13.63 7.47 -18.79
C ALA A 89 12.81 6.24 -19.21
N SER A 90 12.70 5.25 -18.34
CA SER A 90 11.99 3.99 -18.65
C SER A 90 10.48 4.11 -18.88
N LEU A 91 9.84 5.27 -18.62
CA LEU A 91 8.48 5.48 -19.14
C LEU A 91 8.42 5.44 -20.68
N THR A 92 9.56 5.61 -21.37
CA THR A 92 9.70 5.37 -22.81
C THR A 92 9.12 4.01 -23.21
N LYS A 93 9.35 2.98 -22.36
CA LYS A 93 8.87 1.62 -22.62
C LYS A 93 7.35 1.55 -22.78
N VAL A 94 6.61 2.26 -21.94
CA VAL A 94 5.14 2.17 -21.89
C VAL A 94 4.45 3.32 -22.64
N LEU A 95 5.13 4.46 -22.82
CA LEU A 95 4.57 5.57 -23.59
C LEU A 95 4.86 5.45 -25.10
N ALA A 96 5.95 4.77 -25.51
CA ALA A 96 6.36 4.69 -26.89
C ALA A 96 6.49 3.25 -27.41
N THR A 97 7.38 2.44 -26.82
CA THR A 97 7.78 1.17 -27.43
C THR A 97 6.71 0.09 -27.33
N ALA A 98 6.15 -0.14 -26.14
CA ALA A 98 5.14 -1.18 -25.98
C ALA A 98 3.87 -0.89 -26.79
N PRO A 99 3.28 0.32 -26.80
CA PRO A 99 2.16 0.61 -27.68
C PRO A 99 2.48 0.49 -29.17
N ALA A 100 3.70 0.83 -29.61
CA ALA A 100 4.13 0.62 -31.00
C ALA A 100 4.19 -0.88 -31.36
N VAL A 101 4.76 -1.70 -30.48
CA VAL A 101 4.77 -3.17 -30.66
C VAL A 101 3.35 -3.72 -30.71
N MET A 102 2.48 -3.27 -29.79
CA MET A 102 1.10 -3.75 -29.72
C MET A 102 0.23 -3.27 -30.90
N GLU A 103 0.55 -2.12 -31.50
CA GLU A 103 -0.11 -1.68 -32.72
C GLU A 103 0.26 -2.58 -33.91
N LEU A 104 1.54 -2.93 -34.06
CA LEU A 104 1.97 -3.89 -35.09
C LEU A 104 1.40 -5.29 -34.84
N TYR A 105 1.27 -5.72 -33.60
CA TYR A 105 0.54 -6.94 -33.23
C TYR A 105 -0.92 -6.89 -33.66
N GLN A 106 -1.61 -5.80 -33.39
CA GLN A 106 -3.00 -5.56 -33.78
C GLN A 106 -3.20 -5.58 -35.32
N GLN A 107 -2.18 -5.16 -36.03
CA GLN A 107 -2.13 -5.21 -37.49
C GLN A 107 -1.82 -6.63 -38.03
N GLY A 108 -1.59 -7.61 -37.17
CA GLY A 108 -1.28 -8.99 -37.53
C GLY A 108 0.14 -9.19 -38.09
N ARG A 109 1.07 -8.28 -37.81
CA ARG A 109 2.45 -8.36 -38.32
C ARG A 109 3.26 -9.48 -37.65
N PHE A 110 2.86 -9.96 -36.51
CA PHE A 110 3.48 -11.04 -35.74
C PHE A 110 2.51 -11.62 -34.71
N LEU A 111 2.86 -12.80 -34.14
CA LEU A 111 2.20 -13.37 -32.98
C LEU A 111 3.07 -13.14 -31.71
N LEU A 112 2.45 -12.93 -30.54
CA LEU A 112 3.19 -12.70 -29.29
C LEU A 112 4.14 -13.86 -28.92
N ASN A 113 3.77 -15.08 -29.29
CA ASN A 113 4.59 -16.28 -29.05
C ASN A 113 5.58 -16.58 -30.18
N ASP A 114 5.64 -15.75 -31.23
CA ASP A 114 6.69 -15.88 -32.23
C ASP A 114 8.05 -15.64 -31.59
N PRO A 115 9.07 -16.47 -31.94
CA PRO A 115 10.46 -16.16 -31.59
C PRO A 115 10.88 -14.84 -32.23
N VAL A 116 11.58 -14.03 -31.47
CA VAL A 116 12.15 -12.75 -31.94
C VAL A 116 13.06 -12.98 -33.16
N ALA A 117 13.83 -14.08 -33.14
CA ALA A 117 14.75 -14.50 -34.19
C ALA A 117 14.09 -14.69 -35.56
N LYS A 118 12.76 -14.92 -35.59
CA LYS A 118 11.98 -15.01 -36.85
C LYS A 118 12.02 -13.69 -37.64
N TYR A 119 12.13 -12.57 -36.96
CA TYR A 119 12.09 -11.21 -37.54
C TYR A 119 13.48 -10.55 -37.50
N LEU A 120 14.28 -10.85 -36.48
CA LEU A 120 15.63 -10.38 -36.25
C LEU A 120 16.57 -11.61 -36.14
N PRO A 121 17.00 -12.21 -37.28
CA PRO A 121 17.77 -13.46 -37.28
C PRO A 121 19.07 -13.37 -36.44
N GLU A 122 19.69 -12.21 -36.38
CA GLU A 122 20.92 -11.97 -35.63
C GLU A 122 20.69 -12.11 -34.10
N PHE A 123 19.48 -11.95 -33.64
CA PHE A 123 19.11 -12.15 -32.24
C PHE A 123 19.22 -13.61 -31.79
N ALA A 124 19.21 -14.58 -32.71
CA ALA A 124 19.29 -16.01 -32.37
C ALA A 124 20.58 -16.42 -31.66
N ALA A 125 21.62 -15.60 -31.73
CA ALA A 125 22.93 -15.91 -31.17
C ALA A 125 22.87 -16.25 -29.67
N ASN A 126 23.80 -17.13 -29.25
CA ASN A 126 24.05 -17.46 -27.84
C ASN A 126 22.81 -17.97 -27.05
N GLY A 127 21.99 -18.82 -27.70
CA GLY A 127 20.87 -19.52 -27.05
C GLY A 127 19.56 -18.73 -26.97
N LYS A 128 19.39 -17.69 -27.80
CA LYS A 128 18.18 -16.85 -27.81
C LYS A 128 17.17 -17.19 -28.89
N GLN A 129 17.40 -18.27 -29.67
CA GLN A 129 16.58 -18.63 -30.84
C GLN A 129 15.09 -18.79 -30.51
N ASP A 130 14.74 -19.19 -29.27
CA ASP A 130 13.37 -19.48 -28.85
C ASP A 130 12.76 -18.39 -27.95
N ILE A 131 13.48 -17.29 -27.67
CA ILE A 131 12.94 -16.19 -26.88
C ILE A 131 11.81 -15.52 -27.66
N THR A 132 10.63 -15.45 -27.05
CA THR A 132 9.43 -14.89 -27.69
C THR A 132 9.30 -13.39 -27.45
N ILE A 133 8.51 -12.72 -28.33
CA ILE A 133 8.19 -11.30 -28.19
C ILE A 133 7.44 -11.05 -26.87
N ARG A 134 6.55 -11.97 -26.43
CA ARG A 134 5.88 -11.93 -25.13
C ARG A 134 6.88 -11.90 -23.97
N GLN A 135 7.91 -12.76 -24.01
CA GLN A 135 8.92 -12.81 -22.94
C GLN A 135 9.76 -11.53 -22.87
N LEU A 136 10.03 -10.85 -24.00
CA LEU A 136 10.63 -9.52 -23.96
C LEU A 136 9.71 -8.50 -23.31
N LEU A 137 8.45 -8.41 -23.71
CA LEU A 137 7.47 -7.44 -23.19
C LEU A 137 7.20 -7.61 -21.70
N THR A 138 7.31 -8.82 -21.17
CA THR A 138 7.03 -9.15 -19.76
C THR A 138 8.27 -9.24 -18.89
N HIS A 139 9.47 -9.03 -19.44
CA HIS A 139 10.76 -9.19 -18.75
C HIS A 139 11.03 -10.61 -18.23
N TYR A 140 10.58 -11.62 -18.97
CA TYR A 140 10.85 -13.05 -18.72
C TYR A 140 11.76 -13.69 -19.79
N SER A 141 12.53 -12.88 -20.50
CA SER A 141 13.49 -13.36 -21.51
C SER A 141 14.73 -14.04 -20.93
N GLY A 142 15.05 -13.75 -19.66
CA GLY A 142 16.30 -14.19 -19.03
C GLY A 142 17.51 -13.33 -19.38
N LEU A 143 17.38 -12.27 -20.17
CA LEU A 143 18.48 -11.37 -20.54
C LEU A 143 18.99 -10.58 -19.34
N PRO A 144 20.29 -10.22 -19.28
CA PRO A 144 20.84 -9.32 -18.27
C PRO A 144 20.20 -7.93 -18.34
N ALA A 145 20.43 -7.11 -17.30
CA ALA A 145 19.76 -5.84 -17.14
C ALA A 145 20.04 -4.86 -18.28
N ASP A 146 21.31 -4.72 -18.69
CA ASP A 146 21.74 -3.74 -19.69
C ASP A 146 23.06 -4.17 -20.37
N LEU A 147 23.52 -3.38 -21.36
CA LEU A 147 24.84 -3.50 -21.98
C LEU A 147 25.95 -3.08 -21.02
N SER A 148 27.14 -3.69 -21.18
CA SER A 148 28.34 -3.21 -20.51
C SER A 148 28.72 -1.82 -21.03
N LEU A 149 28.97 -0.92 -20.11
CA LEU A 149 29.50 0.42 -20.39
C LEU A 149 31.01 0.53 -20.17
N THR A 150 31.67 -0.55 -19.76
CA THR A 150 33.14 -0.55 -19.51
C THR A 150 33.95 -0.39 -20.79
N ASP A 151 33.42 -0.93 -21.89
CA ASP A 151 34.06 -0.77 -23.20
C ASP A 151 33.58 0.51 -23.88
N VAL A 152 34.47 1.11 -24.69
CA VAL A 152 34.09 2.26 -25.51
C VAL A 152 33.40 1.74 -26.79
N TRP A 153 32.17 2.09 -26.95
CA TRP A 153 31.39 1.83 -28.16
C TRP A 153 30.37 2.96 -28.37
N GLU A 154 29.98 3.19 -29.60
CA GLU A 154 29.00 4.21 -30.00
C GLU A 154 28.30 3.81 -31.29
N GLY A 155 27.09 4.29 -31.45
CA GLY A 155 26.29 4.07 -32.63
C GLY A 155 25.30 2.92 -32.48
N LYS A 156 24.15 3.10 -33.14
CA LYS A 156 23.01 2.19 -33.01
C LYS A 156 23.30 0.77 -33.49
N GLN A 157 24.05 0.64 -34.62
CA GLN A 157 24.38 -0.67 -35.19
C GLN A 157 25.25 -1.48 -34.22
N GLU A 158 26.29 -0.85 -33.66
CA GLU A 158 27.18 -1.49 -32.71
C GLU A 158 26.47 -1.87 -31.42
N GLY A 159 25.59 -0.97 -30.89
CA GLY A 159 24.80 -1.28 -29.69
C GLY A 159 23.84 -2.43 -29.91
N LEU A 160 23.15 -2.51 -31.05
CA LEU A 160 22.27 -3.63 -31.40
C LEU A 160 23.06 -4.92 -31.59
N HIS A 161 24.21 -4.88 -32.25
CA HIS A 161 25.09 -6.04 -32.40
C HIS A 161 25.46 -6.60 -31.01
N ARG A 162 25.92 -5.75 -30.09
CA ARG A 162 26.25 -6.14 -28.71
C ARG A 162 25.04 -6.72 -27.96
N ALA A 163 23.85 -6.12 -28.09
CA ALA A 163 22.64 -6.62 -27.47
C ALA A 163 22.25 -8.01 -28.01
N PHE A 164 22.49 -8.26 -29.28
CA PHE A 164 22.21 -9.53 -29.91
C PHE A 164 23.26 -10.61 -29.67
N GLU A 165 24.47 -10.23 -29.25
CA GLU A 165 25.52 -11.18 -28.86
C GLU A 165 25.46 -11.58 -27.37
N ILE A 166 24.73 -10.89 -26.52
CA ILE A 166 24.63 -11.23 -25.10
C ILE A 166 23.82 -12.52 -24.90
N ALA A 167 24.37 -13.45 -24.12
CA ALA A 167 23.68 -14.66 -23.69
C ALA A 167 22.66 -14.37 -22.57
N PRO A 168 21.53 -15.10 -22.49
CA PRO A 168 20.66 -15.08 -21.33
C PRO A 168 21.41 -15.56 -20.08
N VAL A 169 21.16 -14.95 -18.92
CA VAL A 169 21.73 -15.36 -17.62
C VAL A 169 20.82 -16.30 -16.84
N THR A 170 19.57 -16.44 -17.24
CA THR A 170 18.61 -17.44 -16.78
C THR A 170 17.82 -17.99 -17.96
N ALA A 171 17.25 -19.17 -17.79
CA ALA A 171 16.39 -19.74 -18.84
C ALA A 171 15.18 -18.85 -19.12
N PRO A 172 14.79 -18.63 -20.41
CA PRO A 172 13.62 -17.86 -20.76
C PRO A 172 12.34 -18.42 -20.12
N GLY A 173 11.48 -17.54 -19.64
CA GLY A 173 10.20 -17.91 -19.01
C GLY A 173 10.29 -18.31 -17.53
N VAL A 174 11.49 -18.43 -16.95
CA VAL A 174 11.67 -18.98 -15.58
C VAL A 174 11.63 -17.90 -14.53
N GLN A 175 12.35 -16.79 -14.75
CA GLN A 175 12.52 -15.75 -13.72
C GLN A 175 12.22 -14.36 -14.29
N PHE A 176 11.50 -13.55 -13.49
CA PHE A 176 11.37 -12.13 -13.75
C PHE A 176 12.72 -11.45 -13.58
N ARG A 177 13.18 -10.80 -14.64
CA ARG A 177 14.40 -9.99 -14.65
C ARG A 177 14.18 -8.75 -15.50
N TYR A 178 14.06 -7.61 -14.82
CA TYR A 178 13.97 -6.34 -15.52
C TYR A 178 15.23 -6.15 -16.40
N SER A 179 15.02 -5.90 -17.70
CA SER A 179 16.10 -5.81 -18.67
C SER A 179 15.80 -4.75 -19.73
N ASP A 180 16.70 -3.82 -19.88
CA ASP A 180 16.67 -2.79 -20.93
C ASP A 180 16.94 -3.40 -22.30
N LEU A 181 17.71 -4.49 -22.36
CA LEU A 181 17.97 -5.23 -23.60
C LEU A 181 16.68 -5.75 -24.26
N ASN A 182 15.68 -6.10 -23.45
CA ASN A 182 14.36 -6.49 -23.98
C ASN A 182 13.76 -5.38 -24.84
N PHE A 183 13.80 -4.16 -24.33
CA PHE A 183 13.16 -3.02 -25.00
C PHE A 183 14.06 -2.41 -26.08
N ILE A 184 15.39 -2.50 -25.97
CA ILE A 184 16.31 -2.22 -27.08
C ILE A 184 15.94 -3.13 -28.27
N THR A 185 15.77 -4.43 -28.03
CA THR A 185 15.38 -5.42 -29.04
C THR A 185 13.98 -5.15 -29.59
N LEU A 186 13.01 -4.79 -28.75
CA LEU A 186 11.65 -4.45 -29.17
C LEU A 186 11.62 -3.17 -30.02
N GLY A 187 12.46 -2.18 -29.72
CA GLY A 187 12.64 -0.99 -30.56
C GLY A 187 13.14 -1.37 -31.97
N ALA A 188 14.17 -2.23 -32.05
CA ALA A 188 14.67 -2.74 -33.31
C ALA A 188 13.60 -3.56 -34.08
N LEU A 189 12.75 -4.30 -33.34
CA LEU A 189 11.61 -5.05 -33.94
C LEU A 189 10.57 -4.11 -34.55
N VAL A 190 10.24 -3.00 -33.87
CA VAL A 190 9.34 -1.97 -34.43
C VAL A 190 9.90 -1.43 -35.74
N GLU A 191 11.17 -1.06 -35.75
CA GLU A 191 11.82 -0.54 -36.97
C GLU A 191 11.85 -1.55 -38.11
N LYS A 192 12.17 -2.81 -37.80
CA LYS A 192 12.20 -3.90 -38.79
C LYS A 192 10.84 -4.14 -39.42
N LEU A 193 9.77 -4.16 -38.63
CA LEU A 193 8.43 -4.50 -39.10
C LEU A 193 7.72 -3.32 -39.75
N SER A 194 8.01 -2.08 -39.29
CA SER A 194 7.36 -0.88 -39.86
C SER A 194 8.10 -0.27 -41.06
N GLY A 195 9.44 -0.45 -41.12
CA GLY A 195 10.30 0.25 -42.07
C GLY A 195 10.56 1.72 -41.67
N MET A 196 10.16 2.15 -40.49
CA MET A 196 10.35 3.50 -39.92
C MET A 196 11.31 3.45 -38.75
N THR A 197 12.00 4.56 -38.42
CA THR A 197 12.71 4.65 -37.15
C THR A 197 11.72 4.70 -35.98
N LEU A 198 12.16 4.29 -34.77
CA LEU A 198 11.27 4.21 -33.61
C LEU A 198 10.67 5.59 -33.25
N ASP A 199 11.43 6.65 -33.37
CA ASP A 199 10.98 8.02 -33.09
C ASP A 199 9.97 8.52 -34.15
N GLU A 200 10.19 8.18 -35.42
CA GLU A 200 9.23 8.48 -36.50
C GLU A 200 7.93 7.70 -36.28
N TYR A 201 8.04 6.40 -35.97
CA TYR A 201 6.88 5.59 -35.72
C TYR A 201 6.05 6.12 -34.52
N TYR A 202 6.72 6.42 -33.42
CA TYR A 202 6.09 7.00 -32.24
C TYR A 202 5.40 8.32 -32.56
N ALA A 203 6.10 9.21 -33.25
CA ALA A 203 5.54 10.53 -33.57
C ALA A 203 4.28 10.44 -34.43
N GLN A 204 4.29 9.60 -35.46
CA GLN A 204 3.19 9.50 -36.44
C GLN A 204 2.01 8.67 -35.94
N ASN A 205 2.27 7.57 -35.24
CA ASN A 205 1.24 6.59 -34.89
C ASN A 205 0.72 6.72 -33.45
N ILE A 206 1.45 7.39 -32.58
CA ILE A 206 1.08 7.49 -31.15
C ILE A 206 0.92 8.97 -30.73
N ALA A 207 1.99 9.77 -30.81
CA ALA A 207 1.97 11.12 -30.24
C ALA A 207 1.03 12.07 -30.99
N GLN A 208 1.13 12.10 -32.32
CA GLN A 208 0.32 13.00 -33.15
C GLN A 208 -1.18 12.65 -33.11
N PRO A 209 -1.64 11.39 -33.24
CA PRO A 209 -3.04 11.03 -33.08
C PRO A 209 -3.63 11.42 -31.73
N LEU A 210 -2.85 11.28 -30.66
CA LEU A 210 -3.25 11.66 -29.30
C LEU A 210 -3.23 13.18 -29.07
N GLY A 211 -2.51 13.93 -29.90
CA GLY A 211 -2.31 15.37 -29.74
C GLY A 211 -1.26 15.73 -28.68
N MET A 212 -0.31 14.82 -28.42
CA MET A 212 0.82 15.03 -27.51
C MET A 212 1.88 15.90 -28.20
N LYS A 213 1.88 17.19 -27.91
CA LYS A 213 2.71 18.18 -28.63
C LYS A 213 4.13 18.30 -28.08
N HIS A 214 4.37 17.87 -26.86
CA HIS A 214 5.62 18.01 -26.14
C HIS A 214 6.21 16.66 -25.70
N ALA A 215 5.84 15.59 -26.42
CA ALA A 215 6.35 14.24 -26.21
C ALA A 215 7.08 13.76 -27.46
N ARG A 216 8.42 13.62 -27.39
CA ARG A 216 9.25 13.17 -28.50
C ARG A 216 10.65 12.71 -28.07
N PHE A 217 11.26 11.90 -28.88
CA PHE A 217 12.71 11.67 -28.84
C PHE A 217 13.43 12.89 -29.39
N LEU A 218 14.69 13.08 -29.01
CA LEU A 218 15.56 14.14 -29.49
C LEU A 218 14.86 15.51 -29.51
N PRO A 219 14.58 16.10 -28.32
CA PRO A 219 13.87 17.35 -28.22
C PRO A 219 14.63 18.47 -28.95
N PRO A 220 13.93 19.42 -29.63
CA PRO A 220 14.58 20.48 -30.34
C PRO A 220 15.21 21.50 -29.37
N GLU A 221 16.24 22.18 -29.81
CA GLU A 221 16.93 23.23 -29.03
C GLU A 221 15.98 24.30 -28.48
N SER A 222 14.91 24.60 -29.22
CA SER A 222 13.90 25.57 -28.77
C SER A 222 13.15 25.16 -27.49
N TRP A 223 13.30 23.91 -27.01
CA TRP A 223 12.74 23.45 -25.74
C TRP A 223 13.73 23.53 -24.57
N HIS A 224 15.02 23.80 -24.85
CA HIS A 224 16.10 23.74 -23.88
C HIS A 224 15.74 24.40 -22.55
N ASP A 225 15.23 25.62 -22.57
CA ASP A 225 14.91 26.41 -21.37
C ASP A 225 13.74 25.83 -20.56
N ARG A 226 12.94 24.95 -21.15
CA ARG A 226 11.83 24.24 -20.49
C ARG A 226 12.18 22.85 -20.01
N ILE A 227 13.34 22.32 -20.43
CA ILE A 227 13.74 20.97 -20.05
C ILE A 227 14.36 20.99 -18.66
N ALA A 228 13.91 20.10 -17.77
CA ALA A 228 14.55 19.86 -16.49
C ALA A 228 15.90 19.15 -16.72
N PRO A 229 17.03 19.72 -16.29
CA PRO A 229 18.32 19.02 -16.36
C PRO A 229 18.33 17.79 -15.47
N THR A 230 19.15 16.78 -15.82
CA THR A 230 19.21 15.51 -15.07
C THR A 230 20.44 15.44 -14.16
N GLN A 231 21.60 15.15 -14.68
CA GLN A 231 22.82 15.09 -13.85
C GLN A 231 24.04 15.55 -14.62
N PHE A 232 25.14 15.76 -13.89
CA PHE A 232 26.45 15.94 -14.52
C PHE A 232 26.99 14.62 -15.07
N ASP A 233 27.40 14.64 -16.33
CA ASP A 233 28.17 13.57 -16.96
C ASP A 233 29.50 14.16 -17.48
N HIS A 234 30.61 13.66 -16.97
CA HIS A 234 31.96 14.21 -17.28
C HIS A 234 32.09 15.74 -17.16
N GLY A 235 31.38 16.30 -16.16
CA GLY A 235 31.40 17.75 -15.89
C GLY A 235 30.43 18.58 -16.75
N VAL A 236 29.67 17.97 -17.64
CA VAL A 236 28.63 18.61 -18.44
C VAL A 236 27.23 18.27 -17.88
N MET A 237 26.39 19.28 -17.65
CA MET A 237 25.02 19.06 -17.23
C MET A 237 24.19 18.53 -18.40
N LEU A 238 23.60 17.35 -18.23
CA LEU A 238 22.70 16.76 -19.23
C LEU A 238 21.36 17.50 -19.21
N ARG A 239 21.06 18.22 -20.30
CA ARG A 239 19.79 18.92 -20.50
C ARG A 239 19.38 18.83 -21.98
N GLY A 240 18.25 18.22 -22.28
CA GLY A 240 17.83 17.91 -23.64
C GLY A 240 18.57 16.74 -24.28
N VAL A 241 19.49 16.15 -23.55
CA VAL A 241 20.21 14.91 -23.91
C VAL A 241 19.76 13.81 -22.94
N VAL A 242 19.47 12.61 -23.47
CA VAL A 242 18.94 11.49 -22.67
C VAL A 242 19.92 11.13 -21.53
N HIS A 243 19.37 10.97 -20.33
CA HIS A 243 20.11 10.60 -19.13
C HIS A 243 20.73 9.21 -19.22
N ASP A 244 19.99 8.25 -19.76
CA ASP A 244 20.42 6.87 -19.89
C ASP A 244 21.67 6.75 -20.78
N PRO A 245 22.80 6.23 -20.27
CA PRO A 245 24.06 6.22 -21.03
C PRO A 245 24.02 5.22 -22.19
N THR A 246 23.31 4.10 -22.08
CA THR A 246 23.15 3.13 -23.16
C THR A 246 22.34 3.75 -24.30
N SER A 247 21.24 4.42 -23.98
CA SER A 247 20.42 5.13 -24.98
C SER A 247 21.22 6.26 -25.65
N ARG A 248 22.05 7.01 -24.89
CA ARG A 248 22.93 8.04 -25.50
C ARG A 248 23.89 7.44 -26.53
N ARG A 249 24.56 6.34 -26.20
CA ARG A 249 25.46 5.63 -27.13
C ARG A 249 24.74 5.07 -28.33
N LEU A 250 23.42 4.74 -28.20
CA LEU A 250 22.57 4.33 -29.30
C LEU A 250 22.05 5.52 -30.16
N GLY A 251 22.48 6.75 -29.88
CA GLY A 251 22.05 7.96 -30.60
C GLY A 251 20.83 8.65 -30.03
N GLY A 252 20.40 8.33 -28.80
CA GLY A 252 19.28 8.98 -28.10
C GLY A 252 17.88 8.46 -28.44
N VAL A 253 17.78 7.51 -29.37
CA VAL A 253 16.54 6.84 -29.77
C VAL A 253 16.64 5.35 -29.50
N ALA A 254 16.13 4.92 -28.36
CA ALA A 254 16.16 3.51 -27.98
C ALA A 254 14.83 3.07 -27.36
N GLY A 255 14.48 1.79 -27.51
CA GLY A 255 13.18 1.30 -27.04
C GLY A 255 12.99 1.33 -25.53
N HIS A 256 14.06 1.41 -24.74
CA HIS A 256 14.00 1.41 -23.28
C HIS A 256 14.04 2.80 -22.65
N ALA A 257 14.62 3.81 -23.31
CA ALA A 257 14.78 5.19 -22.84
C ALA A 257 15.04 6.16 -24.00
N GLY A 258 14.87 7.48 -23.77
CA GLY A 258 15.16 8.54 -24.73
C GLY A 258 13.97 9.43 -25.05
N LEU A 259 12.78 9.09 -24.58
CA LEU A 259 11.61 9.95 -24.73
C LEU A 259 11.66 11.12 -23.72
N PHE A 260 11.33 12.31 -24.20
CA PHE A 260 11.08 13.50 -23.40
C PHE A 260 9.58 13.82 -23.46
N SER A 261 8.99 14.23 -22.32
CA SER A 261 7.57 14.57 -22.26
C SER A 261 7.28 15.55 -21.12
N THR A 262 6.10 16.16 -21.18
CA THR A 262 5.51 16.90 -20.06
C THR A 262 4.54 16.01 -19.29
N ALA A 263 4.23 16.40 -18.03
CA ALA A 263 3.17 15.74 -17.26
C ALA A 263 1.81 15.83 -17.98
N GLY A 264 1.54 16.95 -18.64
CA GLY A 264 0.31 17.16 -19.43
C GLY A 264 0.15 16.19 -20.59
N ASP A 265 1.21 15.95 -21.37
CA ASP A 265 1.15 14.98 -22.47
C ASP A 265 1.00 13.54 -21.95
N ALA A 266 1.67 13.20 -20.85
CA ALA A 266 1.47 11.90 -20.18
C ALA A 266 0.02 11.75 -19.66
N ALA A 267 -0.62 12.83 -19.22
CA ALA A 267 -2.03 12.83 -18.80
C ALA A 267 -2.97 12.62 -20.02
N ILE A 268 -2.68 13.24 -21.15
CA ILE A 268 -3.42 13.00 -22.42
C ILE A 268 -3.34 11.52 -22.79
N TYR A 269 -2.15 10.91 -22.70
CA TYR A 269 -1.94 9.49 -22.95
C TYR A 269 -2.77 8.62 -21.99
N ALA A 270 -2.65 8.84 -20.68
CA ALA A 270 -3.33 8.07 -19.65
C ALA A 270 -4.86 8.18 -19.76
N GLN A 271 -5.38 9.38 -19.99
CA GLN A 271 -6.82 9.60 -20.15
C GLN A 271 -7.37 8.87 -21.38
N ASN A 272 -6.71 8.99 -22.55
CA ASN A 272 -7.16 8.29 -23.76
C ASN A 272 -7.08 6.76 -23.61
N LEU A 273 -6.10 6.25 -22.85
CA LEU A 273 -6.00 4.84 -22.51
C LEU A 273 -7.19 4.39 -21.65
N LEU A 274 -7.50 5.11 -20.55
CA LEU A 274 -8.66 4.83 -19.72
C LEU A 274 -9.97 4.92 -20.51
N ASP A 275 -10.14 5.96 -21.34
CA ASP A 275 -11.33 6.13 -22.18
C ASP A 275 -11.51 4.93 -23.13
N ARG A 276 -10.42 4.43 -23.72
CA ARG A 276 -10.44 3.25 -24.59
C ARG A 276 -10.87 2.00 -23.85
N LEU A 277 -10.32 1.76 -22.64
CA LEU A 277 -10.70 0.62 -21.80
C LEU A 277 -12.16 0.70 -21.36
N ALA A 278 -12.63 1.88 -21.00
CA ALA A 278 -14.01 2.14 -20.58
C ALA A 278 -15.03 2.20 -21.72
N GLY A 279 -14.58 2.06 -22.99
CA GLY A 279 -15.46 2.15 -24.16
C GLY A 279 -15.95 3.57 -24.46
N ARG A 280 -15.32 4.59 -23.87
CA ARG A 280 -15.60 6.02 -24.18
C ARG A 280 -14.88 6.46 -25.46
N PRO A 281 -15.29 7.59 -26.08
CA PRO A 281 -14.57 8.15 -27.22
C PRO A 281 -13.09 8.38 -26.88
N SER A 282 -12.18 7.78 -27.67
CA SER A 282 -10.75 7.84 -27.44
C SER A 282 -9.99 7.83 -28.75
N ARG A 283 -8.88 8.57 -28.81
CA ARG A 283 -7.91 8.59 -29.91
C ARG A 283 -6.77 7.59 -29.71
N PHE A 284 -6.79 6.79 -28.64
CA PHE A 284 -5.75 5.80 -28.37
C PHE A 284 -5.63 4.83 -29.56
N PRO A 285 -4.43 4.56 -30.08
CA PRO A 285 -4.27 3.83 -31.35
C PRO A 285 -4.68 2.37 -31.26
N LEU A 286 -4.64 1.77 -30.07
CA LEU A 286 -5.01 0.38 -29.87
C LEU A 286 -6.54 0.22 -29.73
N LYS A 287 -7.06 -0.87 -30.28
CA LYS A 287 -8.42 -1.33 -30.03
C LYS A 287 -8.55 -1.78 -28.56
N ARG A 288 -9.78 -1.74 -28.04
CA ARG A 288 -10.06 -2.09 -26.66
C ARG A 288 -9.49 -3.46 -26.26
N LEU A 289 -9.78 -4.51 -27.04
CA LEU A 289 -9.31 -5.87 -26.73
C LEU A 289 -7.78 -6.02 -26.76
N THR A 290 -7.10 -5.29 -27.67
CA THR A 290 -5.63 -5.27 -27.70
C THR A 290 -5.07 -4.57 -26.47
N LEU A 291 -5.72 -3.49 -26.04
CA LEU A 291 -5.31 -2.74 -24.87
C LEU A 291 -5.59 -3.52 -23.58
N GLU A 292 -6.74 -4.18 -23.45
CA GLU A 292 -7.05 -5.09 -22.34
C GLU A 292 -5.97 -6.17 -22.22
N LYS A 293 -5.61 -6.79 -23.34
CA LYS A 293 -4.53 -7.77 -23.39
C LYS A 293 -3.19 -7.17 -22.94
N MET A 294 -2.88 -5.95 -23.36
CA MET A 294 -1.63 -5.26 -23.02
C MET A 294 -1.53 -4.96 -21.53
N THR A 295 -2.64 -4.68 -20.86
CA THR A 295 -2.70 -4.19 -19.47
C THR A 295 -3.11 -5.27 -18.45
N THR A 296 -3.34 -6.50 -18.88
CA THR A 296 -3.61 -7.66 -18.02
C THR A 296 -2.38 -8.57 -17.89
N PRO A 297 -2.34 -9.46 -16.87
CA PRO A 297 -1.21 -10.36 -16.65
C PRO A 297 -0.92 -11.26 -17.86
N GLU A 298 0.28 -11.18 -18.41
CA GLU A 298 0.76 -11.93 -19.58
C GLU A 298 2.08 -12.68 -19.33
N GLN A 299 2.59 -12.63 -18.10
CA GLN A 299 3.77 -13.41 -17.68
C GLN A 299 3.47 -14.91 -17.66
N PRO A 300 4.49 -15.78 -17.57
CA PRO A 300 4.28 -17.21 -17.41
C PRO A 300 3.33 -17.55 -16.24
N ALA A 301 2.46 -18.54 -16.42
CA ALA A 301 1.40 -18.87 -15.46
C ALA A 301 1.90 -19.25 -14.06
N THR A 302 3.16 -19.73 -13.95
CA THR A 302 3.80 -20.10 -12.67
C THR A 302 4.58 -18.94 -12.03
N ALA A 303 4.60 -17.77 -12.69
CA ALA A 303 5.39 -16.64 -12.23
C ALA A 303 4.61 -15.81 -11.21
N THR A 304 5.29 -15.32 -10.19
CA THR A 304 4.72 -14.54 -9.08
C THR A 304 4.70 -13.03 -9.36
N ALA A 305 5.65 -12.52 -10.17
CA ALA A 305 5.66 -11.12 -10.56
C ALA A 305 4.67 -10.91 -11.72
N LEU A 306 3.60 -10.17 -11.47
CA LEU A 306 2.56 -9.92 -12.46
C LEU A 306 2.97 -8.79 -13.41
N ARG A 307 3.03 -9.10 -14.69
CA ARG A 307 3.40 -8.17 -15.77
C ARG A 307 2.37 -8.18 -16.89
N GLY A 308 1.96 -6.99 -17.31
CA GLY A 308 1.35 -6.82 -18.64
C GLY A 308 2.40 -6.71 -19.73
N LEU A 309 1.98 -6.49 -20.97
CA LEU A 309 2.90 -6.31 -22.10
C LEU A 309 3.52 -4.90 -22.06
N GLY A 310 4.64 -4.80 -21.38
CA GLY A 310 5.36 -3.55 -21.04
C GLY A 310 5.02 -2.99 -19.67
N TRP A 311 3.83 -3.21 -19.16
CA TRP A 311 3.35 -2.66 -17.91
C TRP A 311 3.73 -3.48 -16.68
N ASP A 312 3.97 -2.78 -15.61
CA ASP A 312 4.09 -3.35 -14.28
C ASP A 312 2.71 -3.41 -13.61
N ILE A 313 2.33 -4.58 -13.10
CA ILE A 313 1.05 -4.78 -12.41
C ILE A 313 1.31 -5.08 -10.94
N ASP A 314 2.09 -6.12 -10.63
CA ASP A 314 2.51 -6.49 -9.29
C ASP A 314 3.87 -7.22 -9.30
N SER A 315 4.95 -6.44 -9.24
CA SER A 315 6.34 -6.90 -9.28
C SER A 315 7.16 -6.09 -8.25
N PRO A 316 8.45 -6.40 -8.02
CA PRO A 316 9.31 -5.57 -7.18
C PRO A 316 9.38 -4.09 -7.56
N TYR A 317 8.90 -3.70 -8.74
CA TYR A 317 8.92 -2.32 -9.23
C TYR A 317 7.58 -1.57 -9.11
N SER A 318 6.50 -2.19 -8.57
CA SER A 318 5.17 -1.57 -8.50
C SER A 318 4.95 -0.68 -7.27
N SER A 319 5.99 -0.29 -6.55
CA SER A 319 5.87 0.54 -5.34
C SER A 319 5.16 1.88 -5.59
N ASN A 320 5.27 2.43 -6.81
CA ASN A 320 4.57 3.66 -7.19
C ASN A 320 3.05 3.51 -7.35
N ARG A 321 2.49 2.30 -7.18
CA ARG A 321 1.06 2.05 -7.03
C ARG A 321 0.52 2.67 -5.73
N GLY A 322 1.36 2.78 -4.70
CA GLY A 322 0.91 3.10 -3.37
C GLY A 322 0.12 1.94 -2.75
N GLU A 323 -0.63 2.23 -1.69
CA GLU A 323 -1.29 1.22 -0.87
C GLU A 323 -2.77 1.03 -1.20
N LEU A 324 -3.40 2.00 -1.87
CA LEU A 324 -4.84 1.97 -2.14
C LEU A 324 -5.23 1.46 -3.52
N PHE A 325 -4.39 1.67 -4.54
CA PHE A 325 -4.74 1.18 -5.87
C PHE A 325 -4.67 -0.36 -5.94
N PRO A 326 -5.69 -1.01 -6.54
CA PRO A 326 -5.85 -2.45 -6.53
C PRO A 326 -4.87 -3.19 -7.45
N VAL A 327 -4.74 -4.50 -7.28
CA VAL A 327 -4.20 -5.39 -8.32
C VAL A 327 -5.17 -5.40 -9.50
N GLY A 328 -4.62 -5.15 -10.68
CA GLY A 328 -5.41 -4.88 -11.89
C GLY A 328 -5.22 -3.43 -12.36
N SER A 329 -4.78 -2.53 -11.44
CA SER A 329 -4.12 -1.30 -11.81
C SER A 329 -2.69 -1.58 -12.29
N PHE A 330 -2.12 -0.70 -13.08
CA PHE A 330 -0.82 -0.90 -13.72
C PHE A 330 -0.09 0.43 -13.90
N GLY A 331 1.21 0.35 -14.05
CA GLY A 331 2.02 1.55 -14.22
C GLY A 331 3.47 1.24 -14.57
N HIS A 332 4.30 2.27 -14.49
CA HIS A 332 5.73 2.17 -14.67
C HIS A 332 6.46 3.35 -14.01
N THR A 333 7.75 3.17 -13.75
CA THR A 333 8.63 4.22 -13.21
C THR A 333 9.72 4.57 -14.21
N GLY A 334 10.22 5.81 -14.12
CA GLY A 334 11.44 6.24 -14.80
C GLY A 334 12.57 6.50 -13.78
N PHE A 335 13.79 6.15 -14.16
CA PHE A 335 14.97 6.29 -13.30
C PHE A 335 15.23 7.74 -12.88
N THR A 336 14.95 8.69 -13.77
CA THR A 336 15.11 10.14 -13.54
C THR A 336 14.20 10.70 -12.44
N GLY A 337 13.20 9.93 -12.00
CA GLY A 337 12.24 10.36 -10.97
C GLY A 337 10.79 10.43 -11.45
N THR A 338 10.54 10.02 -12.67
CA THR A 338 9.20 10.03 -13.28
C THR A 338 8.40 8.77 -12.95
N SER A 339 7.07 8.86 -12.92
CA SER A 339 6.17 7.70 -12.80
C SER A 339 4.79 7.99 -13.36
N LEU A 340 4.14 6.91 -13.79
CA LEU A 340 2.75 6.88 -14.21
C LEU A 340 2.11 5.63 -13.60
N TRP A 341 0.96 5.80 -12.91
CA TRP A 341 0.12 4.70 -12.45
C TRP A 341 -1.31 4.92 -12.89
N ILE A 342 -1.98 3.89 -13.37
CA ILE A 342 -3.32 3.93 -13.97
C ILE A 342 -4.17 2.85 -13.32
N ASP A 343 -5.33 3.22 -12.81
CA ASP A 343 -6.34 2.30 -12.30
C ASP A 343 -7.63 2.40 -13.12
N PRO A 344 -7.93 1.40 -13.98
CA PRO A 344 -9.16 1.39 -14.73
C PRO A 344 -10.42 1.23 -13.86
N THR A 345 -10.30 0.63 -12.69
CA THR A 345 -11.44 0.36 -11.80
C THR A 345 -12.02 1.65 -11.23
N SER A 346 -11.15 2.52 -10.73
CA SER A 346 -11.55 3.84 -10.20
C SER A 346 -11.50 4.97 -11.23
N ASP A 347 -11.21 4.66 -12.50
CA ASP A 347 -11.04 5.65 -13.59
C ASP A 347 -10.03 6.75 -13.17
N THR A 348 -8.88 6.32 -12.63
CA THR A 348 -7.90 7.23 -12.03
C THR A 348 -6.50 7.00 -12.61
N TYR A 349 -5.74 8.09 -12.75
CA TYR A 349 -4.30 8.01 -12.99
C TYR A 349 -3.54 9.00 -12.15
N VAL A 350 -2.30 8.65 -11.80
CA VAL A 350 -1.36 9.50 -11.05
C VAL A 350 -0.05 9.59 -11.82
N ILE A 351 0.37 10.83 -12.08
CA ILE A 351 1.61 11.15 -12.77
C ILE A 351 2.48 11.97 -11.84
N VAL A 352 3.71 11.55 -11.67
CA VAL A 352 4.76 12.32 -10.98
C VAL A 352 5.91 12.50 -11.96
N MET A 353 6.25 13.73 -12.27
CA MET A 353 7.42 14.09 -13.06
C MET A 353 8.39 14.88 -12.17
N ALA A 354 9.52 14.27 -11.84
CA ALA A 354 10.59 14.90 -11.07
C ALA A 354 11.95 14.59 -11.70
N ASN A 355 12.94 15.45 -11.46
CA ASN A 355 14.32 15.20 -11.85
C ASN A 355 15.14 14.78 -10.61
N ALA A 356 14.83 13.60 -10.05
CA ALA A 356 15.43 13.08 -8.82
C ALA A 356 16.88 12.59 -8.98
N VAL A 357 17.45 12.70 -10.16
CA VAL A 357 18.87 12.44 -10.42
C VAL A 357 19.71 13.72 -10.43
N TYR A 358 19.06 14.87 -10.34
CA TYR A 358 19.71 16.18 -10.33
C TYR A 358 20.33 16.50 -8.98
N PRO A 359 21.59 17.04 -8.91
CA PRO A 359 22.51 17.20 -10.05
C PRO A 359 23.53 16.04 -10.14
N ASN A 360 23.63 15.14 -9.17
CA ASN A 360 24.75 14.22 -8.98
C ASN A 360 24.34 12.74 -8.93
N GLY A 361 23.15 12.39 -9.38
CA GLY A 361 22.64 11.00 -9.41
C GLY A 361 21.44 10.75 -8.49
N PRO A 362 20.94 9.51 -8.44
CA PRO A 362 19.66 9.18 -7.82
C PRO A 362 19.64 9.40 -6.30
N THR A 363 18.55 9.96 -5.79
CA THR A 363 18.35 10.31 -4.38
C THR A 363 17.31 9.46 -3.66
N GLY A 364 16.70 8.46 -4.35
CA GLY A 364 15.71 7.57 -3.79
C GLY A 364 14.32 8.21 -3.63
N ILE A 365 13.58 8.33 -4.73
CA ILE A 365 12.24 8.94 -4.77
C ILE A 365 11.08 7.90 -4.63
N THR A 366 11.41 6.61 -4.55
CA THR A 366 10.43 5.52 -4.61
C THR A 366 9.32 5.66 -3.59
N ALA A 367 9.65 5.91 -2.33
CA ALA A 367 8.68 6.07 -1.26
C ALA A 367 7.78 7.31 -1.46
N ILE A 368 8.33 8.40 -1.98
CA ILE A 368 7.55 9.63 -2.25
C ILE A 368 6.51 9.37 -3.33
N ARG A 369 6.87 8.67 -4.41
CA ARG A 369 5.91 8.29 -5.47
C ARG A 369 4.79 7.41 -4.91
N ALA A 370 5.13 6.46 -4.04
CA ALA A 370 4.15 5.60 -3.36
C ALA A 370 3.19 6.41 -2.47
N ALA A 371 3.74 7.32 -1.66
CA ALA A 371 2.94 8.18 -0.80
C ALA A 371 2.02 9.12 -1.60
N ILE A 372 2.51 9.71 -2.70
CA ILE A 372 1.68 10.53 -3.59
C ILE A 372 0.54 9.72 -4.19
N ALA A 373 0.80 8.49 -4.66
CA ALA A 373 -0.23 7.63 -5.21
C ALA A 373 -1.28 7.24 -4.17
N THR A 374 -0.87 6.90 -2.95
CA THR A 374 -1.78 6.64 -1.82
C THR A 374 -2.63 7.86 -1.51
N ALA A 375 -2.00 9.04 -1.38
CA ALA A 375 -2.68 10.30 -1.11
C ALA A 375 -3.67 10.68 -2.23
N ALA A 376 -3.29 10.48 -3.49
CA ALA A 376 -4.16 10.73 -4.63
C ALA A 376 -5.39 9.81 -4.63
N ALA A 377 -5.17 8.50 -4.43
CA ALA A 377 -6.23 7.51 -4.36
C ALA A 377 -7.23 7.82 -3.23
N ALA A 378 -6.74 8.10 -2.02
CA ALA A 378 -7.57 8.50 -0.90
C ALA A 378 -8.38 9.78 -1.21
N ALA A 379 -7.72 10.80 -1.81
CA ALA A 379 -8.37 12.06 -2.14
C ALA A 379 -9.52 11.92 -3.16
N VAL A 380 -9.42 10.99 -4.10
CA VAL A 380 -10.50 10.74 -5.07
C VAL A 380 -11.52 9.71 -4.57
N GLY A 381 -11.31 9.15 -3.37
CA GLY A 381 -12.23 8.21 -2.76
C GLY A 381 -12.15 6.81 -3.37
N VAL A 382 -10.93 6.36 -3.68
CA VAL A 382 -10.72 4.93 -3.95
C VAL A 382 -10.99 4.19 -2.67
N HIS A 383 -12.11 3.48 -2.63
CA HIS A 383 -12.62 2.81 -1.46
C HIS A 383 -12.36 1.32 -1.50
N THR A 384 -12.53 0.71 -0.34
CA THR A 384 -12.52 -0.72 -0.09
C THR A 384 -13.52 -1.50 -0.93
N ASP A 385 -14.63 -0.89 -1.33
CA ASP A 385 -15.67 -1.52 -2.15
C ASP A 385 -15.17 -1.95 -3.53
N GLU A 386 -14.11 -1.35 -4.00
CA GLU A 386 -13.40 -1.76 -5.22
C GLU A 386 -12.40 -2.88 -4.96
N GLY A 387 -12.14 -3.18 -3.74
CA GLY A 387 -11.80 -4.45 -3.12
C GLY A 387 -10.53 -5.15 -3.52
N ARG A 388 -9.43 -4.47 -3.94
CA ARG A 388 -8.21 -5.15 -4.38
C ARG A 388 -6.95 -4.48 -3.86
N LEU A 389 -6.81 -4.40 -2.55
CA LEU A 389 -5.60 -3.81 -1.99
C LEU A 389 -4.42 -4.78 -2.06
N ILE A 390 -3.36 -4.39 -2.74
CA ILE A 390 -2.04 -4.99 -2.58
C ILE A 390 -1.04 -3.87 -2.34
N ALA A 391 -0.72 -3.64 -1.10
CA ALA A 391 0.45 -2.85 -0.75
C ALA A 391 1.71 -3.68 -1.03
N LYS A 392 2.70 -3.09 -1.70
CA LYS A 392 4.00 -3.74 -1.83
C LYS A 392 4.86 -3.46 -0.64
N LEU A 393 5.33 -4.55 -0.08
CA LEU A 393 6.16 -4.54 1.10
C LEU A 393 7.47 -3.76 0.90
N THR A 394 8.10 -3.88 -0.28
CA THR A 394 9.34 -3.13 -0.60
C THR A 394 9.11 -1.62 -0.55
N GLY A 395 8.08 -1.10 -1.20
CA GLY A 395 7.75 0.33 -1.15
C GLY A 395 7.37 0.79 0.25
N TYR A 396 6.67 -0.06 0.99
CA TYR A 396 6.30 0.18 2.38
C TYR A 396 7.53 0.24 3.30
N ASN A 397 8.43 -0.74 3.21
CA ASN A 397 9.65 -0.76 4.03
C ASN A 397 10.58 0.42 3.71
N GLU A 398 10.66 0.83 2.44
CA GLU A 398 11.40 2.02 2.04
C GLU A 398 10.76 3.29 2.59
N SER A 399 9.44 3.38 2.63
CA SER A 399 8.72 4.53 3.20
C SER A 399 8.93 4.65 4.71
N ILE A 400 8.97 3.52 5.43
CA ILE A 400 9.23 3.50 6.88
C ILE A 400 10.71 3.73 7.21
N ALA A 401 11.61 3.09 6.49
CA ALA A 401 13.06 3.16 6.77
C ALA A 401 13.67 4.53 6.41
N GLY A 402 13.12 5.22 5.40
CA GLY A 402 13.69 6.47 4.88
C GLY A 402 13.00 7.76 5.28
N MET A 403 11.74 7.70 5.62
CA MET A 403 10.96 8.91 5.84
C MET A 403 9.77 8.60 6.76
N ARG A 404 9.81 9.04 7.98
CA ARG A 404 8.58 9.25 8.75
C ARG A 404 7.81 10.35 8.04
N HIS A 405 7.00 9.95 7.06
CA HIS A 405 6.17 10.88 6.34
C HIS A 405 4.98 11.23 7.19
N ARG A 406 4.94 12.46 7.54
CA ARG A 406 3.70 13.17 7.77
C ARG A 406 2.97 13.28 6.42
N SER A 407 2.41 12.17 5.96
CA SER A 407 1.40 12.26 4.93
C SER A 407 0.26 13.02 5.57
N GLY A 408 0.01 14.21 5.13
CA GLY A 408 -1.19 14.88 5.57
C GLY A 408 -2.38 13.98 5.33
N ARG A 409 -3.25 13.92 6.31
CA ARG A 409 -4.46 13.12 6.21
C ARG A 409 -5.28 13.59 5.03
N ASN A 410 -5.56 12.69 4.13
CA ASN A 410 -6.55 12.92 3.08
C ASN A 410 -7.96 12.58 3.55
N GLY A 411 -8.08 11.76 4.59
CA GLY A 411 -9.33 11.45 5.25
C GLY A 411 -9.73 12.51 6.27
N ALA A 412 -11.01 12.57 6.59
CA ALA A 412 -11.55 13.41 7.66
C ALA A 412 -11.37 12.77 9.06
N ALA A 413 -10.70 11.61 9.14
CA ALA A 413 -10.54 10.88 10.40
C ALA A 413 -9.52 11.58 11.32
N ALA A 414 -9.88 11.67 12.61
CA ALA A 414 -9.02 12.11 13.70
C ALA A 414 -9.03 11.04 14.79
N THR A 415 -7.86 10.60 15.25
CA THR A 415 -7.75 9.61 16.32
C THR A 415 -8.13 10.20 17.68
N GLY A 416 -8.28 9.37 18.70
CA GLY A 416 -8.60 9.85 20.05
C GLY A 416 -7.61 10.87 20.61
N ILE A 417 -6.31 10.75 20.28
CA ILE A 417 -5.32 11.75 20.70
C ILE A 417 -5.55 13.09 20.00
N ASP A 418 -5.84 13.08 18.69
CA ASP A 418 -6.13 14.31 17.96
C ASP A 418 -7.39 15.01 18.46
N VAL A 419 -8.42 14.22 18.79
CA VAL A 419 -9.66 14.76 19.37
C VAL A 419 -9.39 15.34 20.76
N LEU A 420 -8.54 14.69 21.56
CA LEU A 420 -8.15 15.18 22.88
C LEU A 420 -7.45 16.55 22.76
N GLU A 421 -6.57 16.73 21.77
CA GLU A 421 -5.92 18.01 21.48
C GLU A 421 -6.91 19.06 20.98
N GLU A 422 -7.77 18.71 20.01
CA GLU A 422 -8.83 19.59 19.49
C GLU A 422 -9.75 20.09 20.60
N GLU A 423 -10.05 19.27 21.60
CA GLU A 423 -10.86 19.59 22.77
C GLU A 423 -10.05 20.22 23.92
N HIS A 424 -8.82 20.65 23.64
CA HIS A 424 -7.94 21.27 24.63
C HIS A 424 -7.79 20.47 25.92
N PHE A 425 -7.68 19.14 25.81
CA PHE A 425 -7.53 18.20 26.91
C PHE A 425 -8.69 18.24 27.93
N ALA A 426 -9.90 18.66 27.52
CA ALA A 426 -11.05 18.82 28.39
C ALA A 426 -11.37 17.57 29.26
N PRO A 427 -11.31 16.31 28.76
CA PRO A 427 -11.49 15.14 29.62
C PRO A 427 -10.50 15.06 30.78
N LEU A 428 -9.22 15.37 30.53
CA LEU A 428 -8.18 15.36 31.57
C LEU A 428 -8.33 16.52 32.54
N ALA A 429 -8.77 17.70 32.07
CA ALA A 429 -9.08 18.83 32.94
C ALA A 429 -10.25 18.54 33.88
N GLN A 430 -11.29 17.80 33.40
CA GLN A 430 -12.39 17.35 34.24
C GLN A 430 -11.94 16.35 35.29
N LEU A 431 -11.05 15.40 34.94
CA LEU A 431 -10.45 14.49 35.89
C LEU A 431 -9.59 15.22 36.94
N ALA A 432 -8.76 16.15 36.52
CA ALA A 432 -7.97 16.99 37.46
C ALA A 432 -8.86 17.75 38.45
N ALA A 433 -9.97 18.29 37.99
CA ALA A 433 -10.93 18.97 38.87
C ALA A 433 -11.54 18.04 39.93
N LYS A 434 -11.83 16.78 39.61
CA LYS A 434 -12.27 15.75 40.56
C LYS A 434 -11.22 15.46 41.65
N HIS A 435 -9.94 15.61 41.29
CA HIS A 435 -8.80 15.33 42.18
C HIS A 435 -8.20 16.61 42.79
N GLY A 436 -8.96 17.70 42.91
CA GLY A 436 -8.54 18.95 43.55
C GLY A 436 -7.50 19.75 42.77
N GLY A 437 -7.45 19.57 41.47
CA GLY A 437 -6.55 20.29 40.54
C GLY A 437 -5.23 19.60 40.25
N ALA A 438 -4.89 18.51 40.92
CA ALA A 438 -3.74 17.65 40.61
C ALA A 438 -4.21 16.35 39.89
N LEU A 439 -3.44 15.86 38.94
CA LEU A 439 -3.77 14.64 38.20
C LEU A 439 -2.50 13.81 37.91
N ARG A 440 -2.35 12.68 38.59
CA ARG A 440 -1.24 11.75 38.37
C ARG A 440 -1.67 10.73 37.31
N VAL A 441 -0.98 10.73 36.16
CA VAL A 441 -1.36 9.96 35.00
C VAL A 441 -0.34 8.87 34.72
N GLY A 442 -0.83 7.66 34.38
CA GLY A 442 -0.07 6.63 33.66
C GLY A 442 -0.46 6.63 32.20
N LEU A 443 0.42 6.15 31.32
CA LEU A 443 0.13 5.99 29.90
C LEU A 443 0.53 4.59 29.44
N LEU A 444 -0.45 3.80 28.97
CA LEU A 444 -0.22 2.56 28.24
C LEU A 444 -0.12 2.88 26.75
N THR A 445 1.08 2.72 26.20
CA THR A 445 1.35 3.05 24.78
C THR A 445 2.56 2.30 24.24
N ASN A 446 2.78 2.45 22.96
CA ASN A 446 3.97 2.03 22.24
C ASN A 446 4.23 2.99 21.05
N GLN A 447 5.05 2.57 20.08
CA GLN A 447 5.38 3.36 18.86
C GLN A 447 4.17 3.77 18.02
N THR A 448 3.01 3.16 18.22
CA THR A 448 1.77 3.49 17.47
C THR A 448 1.02 4.67 18.10
N GLY A 449 1.34 5.06 19.32
CA GLY A 449 0.77 6.22 20.00
C GLY A 449 1.31 7.52 19.40
N LEU A 450 0.73 7.95 18.27
CA LEU A 450 1.11 9.14 17.53
C LEU A 450 -0.11 10.00 17.24
N ASP A 451 0.07 11.33 17.27
CA ASP A 451 -0.92 12.30 16.79
C ASP A 451 -0.84 12.51 15.27
N ALA A 452 -1.61 13.45 14.76
CA ALA A 452 -1.63 13.81 13.34
C ALA A 452 -0.32 14.36 12.80
N GLU A 453 0.51 14.92 13.65
CA GLU A 453 1.83 15.49 13.34
C GLU A 453 2.96 14.49 13.58
N ASP A 454 2.66 13.21 13.82
CA ASP A 454 3.61 12.13 14.18
C ASP A 454 4.35 12.39 15.50
N ARG A 455 3.81 13.24 16.40
CA ARG A 455 4.34 13.40 17.74
C ARG A 455 3.89 12.22 18.59
N ARG A 456 4.78 11.72 19.43
CA ARG A 456 4.40 10.65 20.38
C ARG A 456 3.38 11.18 21.38
N THR A 457 2.35 10.42 21.67
CA THR A 457 1.38 10.72 22.72
C THR A 457 2.06 11.07 24.05
N ILE A 458 3.23 10.47 24.33
CA ILE A 458 4.07 10.79 25.49
C ILE A 458 4.45 12.28 25.48
N ASP A 459 4.97 12.78 24.36
CA ASP A 459 5.45 14.14 24.21
C ASP A 459 4.28 15.14 24.21
N VAL A 460 3.18 14.80 23.51
CA VAL A 460 1.94 15.58 23.52
C VAL A 460 1.39 15.81 24.94
N LEU A 461 1.36 14.75 25.76
CA LEU A 461 0.89 14.86 27.14
C LEU A 461 1.83 15.69 28.02
N ILE A 462 3.15 15.61 27.80
CA ILE A 462 4.15 16.37 28.58
C ILE A 462 4.13 17.85 28.22
N ASP A 463 4.01 18.17 26.94
CA ASP A 463 4.08 19.55 26.44
C ASP A 463 2.70 20.19 26.48
N ASP A 464 1.81 19.79 25.59
CA ASP A 464 0.50 20.43 25.40
C ASP A 464 -0.48 20.07 26.50
N GLY A 465 -0.50 18.79 26.92
CA GLY A 465 -1.37 18.30 27.99
C GLY A 465 -1.10 18.97 29.33
N LYS A 466 0.17 19.12 29.70
CA LYS A 466 0.56 19.83 30.94
C LYS A 466 0.29 21.33 30.85
N GLN A 467 0.39 21.94 29.67
CA GLN A 467 0.04 23.35 29.49
C GLN A 467 -1.47 23.56 29.66
N ALA A 468 -2.30 22.67 29.09
CA ALA A 468 -3.75 22.74 29.18
C ALA A 468 -4.26 22.36 30.59
N VAL A 469 -3.60 21.45 31.27
CA VAL A 469 -3.94 20.94 32.63
C VAL A 469 -2.71 21.07 33.53
N PRO A 470 -2.42 22.25 34.09
CA PRO A 470 -1.16 22.54 34.79
C PRO A 470 -0.84 21.63 36.01
N GLY A 471 -1.87 21.01 36.60
CA GLY A 471 -1.72 20.04 37.68
C GLY A 471 -1.47 18.60 37.24
N MET A 472 -1.43 18.33 35.94
CA MET A 472 -1.20 16.99 35.42
C MET A 472 0.30 16.63 35.46
N GLU A 473 0.57 15.39 35.83
CA GLU A 473 1.91 14.83 35.83
C GLU A 473 1.89 13.39 35.29
N LEU A 474 2.59 13.15 34.16
CA LEU A 474 2.79 11.81 33.61
C LEU A 474 3.87 11.08 34.43
N LYS A 475 3.46 10.13 35.27
CA LYS A 475 4.31 9.45 36.26
C LYS A 475 4.95 8.18 35.75
N THR A 476 4.23 7.43 34.90
CA THR A 476 4.61 6.07 34.54
C THR A 476 4.13 5.76 33.13
N LEU A 477 4.99 5.15 32.34
CA LEU A 477 4.63 4.53 31.07
C LEU A 477 4.46 3.03 31.30
N PHE A 478 3.47 2.44 30.63
CA PHE A 478 3.27 1.01 30.53
C PHE A 478 3.47 0.61 29.08
N SER A 479 4.23 -0.45 28.83
CA SER A 479 4.42 -0.97 27.48
C SER A 479 3.85 -2.38 27.34
N PRO A 480 3.06 -2.66 26.30
CA PRO A 480 2.56 -4.00 26.00
C PRO A 480 3.67 -4.89 25.43
N GLU A 481 3.30 -6.02 24.88
CA GLU A 481 4.16 -6.89 24.08
C GLU A 481 4.95 -6.08 23.05
N HIS A 482 6.17 -6.49 22.72
CA HIS A 482 7.15 -5.80 21.87
C HIS A 482 7.79 -4.53 22.47
N GLY A 483 7.40 -4.08 23.66
CA GLY A 483 7.98 -2.93 24.35
C GLY A 483 7.54 -1.56 23.83
N ILE A 484 8.03 -0.50 24.45
CA ILE A 484 7.63 0.87 24.14
C ILE A 484 7.98 1.32 22.71
N ALA A 485 9.03 0.75 22.12
CA ALA A 485 9.46 1.03 20.75
C ALA A 485 8.89 0.03 19.72
N GLY A 486 8.14 -1.00 20.16
CA GLY A 486 7.52 -2.00 19.30
C GLY A 486 8.49 -2.86 18.48
N ALA A 487 9.76 -2.89 18.83
CA ALA A 487 10.82 -3.47 18.01
C ALA A 487 11.31 -4.84 18.52
N LEU A 488 10.89 -5.26 19.70
CA LEU A 488 11.41 -6.46 20.35
C LEU A 488 10.47 -7.65 20.09
N ASP A 489 10.98 -8.67 19.39
CA ASP A 489 10.29 -9.94 19.19
C ASP A 489 10.99 -11.06 20.00
N LYS A 490 10.94 -10.93 21.31
CA LYS A 490 11.53 -11.87 22.28
C LYS A 490 10.70 -11.95 23.54
N GLU A 491 10.71 -13.08 24.20
CA GLU A 491 10.09 -13.26 25.51
C GLU A 491 10.82 -12.46 26.59
N GLY A 492 10.06 -11.94 27.56
CA GLY A 492 10.60 -11.33 28.77
C GLY A 492 11.29 -9.97 28.54
N ILE A 493 10.51 -8.96 28.18
CA ILE A 493 10.98 -7.56 28.14
C ILE A 493 10.94 -6.99 29.56
N GLY A 494 12.08 -6.53 30.05
CA GLY A 494 12.21 -5.92 31.40
C GLY A 494 11.72 -4.47 31.43
N ASN A 495 11.54 -3.94 32.65
CA ASN A 495 11.30 -2.54 32.88
C ASN A 495 12.47 -1.69 32.35
N SER A 496 12.19 -0.49 31.92
CA SER A 496 13.15 0.45 31.34
C SER A 496 12.81 1.89 31.72
N THR A 497 13.45 2.83 31.08
CA THR A 497 13.16 4.26 31.17
C THR A 497 13.09 4.83 29.78
N ASP A 498 12.10 5.67 29.50
CA ASP A 498 12.03 6.36 28.20
C ASP A 498 13.24 7.28 28.04
N ALA A 499 14.00 7.07 26.99
CA ALA A 499 15.28 7.73 26.78
C ALA A 499 15.17 9.26 26.57
N VAL A 500 14.01 9.73 26.14
CA VAL A 500 13.77 11.16 25.86
C VAL A 500 13.29 11.90 27.10
N THR A 501 12.33 11.31 27.83
CA THR A 501 11.65 11.99 28.95
C THR A 501 12.15 11.59 30.32
N GLY A 502 12.88 10.48 30.44
CA GLY A 502 13.32 9.93 31.70
C GLY A 502 12.21 9.26 32.55
N ILE A 503 11.00 9.12 32.00
CA ILE A 503 9.87 8.50 32.70
C ILE A 503 10.05 6.98 32.75
N PRO A 504 9.79 6.34 33.94
CA PRO A 504 9.86 4.91 34.11
C PRO A 504 8.88 4.19 33.20
N VAL A 505 9.33 3.12 32.53
CA VAL A 505 8.52 2.23 31.67
C VAL A 505 8.37 0.88 32.37
N VAL A 506 7.16 0.53 32.77
CA VAL A 506 6.79 -0.77 33.27
C VAL A 506 6.40 -1.68 32.12
N SER A 507 7.15 -2.74 31.94
CA SER A 507 6.85 -3.74 30.90
C SER A 507 5.73 -4.68 31.37
N LEU A 508 4.74 -4.86 30.50
CA LEU A 508 3.61 -5.78 30.71
C LEU A 508 3.79 -7.05 29.85
N TYR A 509 5.04 -7.44 29.57
CA TYR A 509 5.35 -8.62 28.79
C TYR A 509 6.36 -9.55 29.51
N GLY A 510 5.93 -10.77 29.81
CA GLY A 510 6.70 -11.77 30.53
C GLY A 510 5.81 -12.85 31.15
N THR A 511 6.02 -13.15 32.43
CA THR A 511 5.19 -14.11 33.17
C THR A 511 3.74 -13.64 33.30
N ALA A 512 2.81 -14.55 33.57
CA ALA A 512 1.38 -14.21 33.72
C ALA A 512 1.15 -13.08 34.76
N ALA A 513 1.95 -13.00 35.80
CA ALA A 513 1.87 -11.92 36.79
C ALA A 513 2.37 -10.57 36.23
N GLN A 514 3.38 -10.59 35.37
CA GLN A 514 3.94 -9.38 34.75
C GLN A 514 3.04 -8.78 33.68
N ARG A 515 2.19 -9.60 33.03
CA ARG A 515 1.25 -9.16 32.01
C ARG A 515 0.10 -8.30 32.56
N ARG A 516 -0.07 -8.26 33.88
CA ARG A 516 -1.09 -7.49 34.57
C ARG A 516 -0.48 -6.26 35.25
N PRO A 517 -1.11 -5.09 35.18
CA PRO A 517 -0.66 -3.95 35.98
C PRO A 517 -0.82 -4.27 37.47
N SER A 518 0.16 -3.93 38.28
CA SER A 518 0.04 -4.13 39.73
C SER A 518 -0.99 -3.17 40.32
N LEU A 519 -1.79 -3.64 41.26
CA LEU A 519 -2.77 -2.80 41.93
C LEU A 519 -2.13 -1.62 42.65
N ASP A 520 -0.92 -1.77 43.21
CA ASP A 520 -0.21 -0.70 43.88
C ASP A 520 0.24 0.39 42.89
N ALA A 521 0.68 0.01 41.71
CA ALA A 521 0.99 0.96 40.64
C ALA A 521 -0.26 1.79 40.27
N LEU A 522 -1.41 1.14 40.10
CA LEU A 522 -2.65 1.84 39.73
C LEU A 522 -3.14 2.73 40.88
N ARG A 523 -3.08 2.29 42.16
CA ARG A 523 -3.43 3.13 43.31
C ARG A 523 -2.56 4.40 43.45
N SER A 524 -1.37 4.40 42.89
CA SER A 524 -0.50 5.57 42.85
C SER A 524 -0.89 6.60 41.79
N LEU A 525 -1.82 6.26 40.90
CA LEU A 525 -2.31 7.06 39.77
C LEU A 525 -3.77 7.42 39.95
N ASP A 526 -4.17 8.57 39.46
CA ASP A 526 -5.54 9.01 39.40
C ASP A 526 -6.23 8.53 38.11
N ALA A 527 -5.46 8.45 37.03
CA ALA A 527 -5.91 7.96 35.75
C ALA A 527 -4.83 7.19 34.99
N VAL A 528 -5.25 6.28 34.11
CA VAL A 528 -4.39 5.67 33.08
C VAL A 528 -4.99 5.97 31.71
N ILE A 529 -4.20 6.60 30.85
CA ILE A 529 -4.52 6.81 29.43
C ILE A 529 -4.04 5.58 28.67
N ILE A 530 -4.84 5.12 27.72
CA ILE A 530 -4.49 4.00 26.82
C ILE A 530 -4.52 4.53 25.38
N ASP A 531 -3.39 4.45 24.70
CA ASP A 531 -3.24 4.84 23.31
C ASP A 531 -2.43 3.79 22.56
N LEU A 532 -3.11 2.85 21.91
CA LEU A 532 -2.56 1.70 21.20
C LEU A 532 -3.32 1.46 19.91
N GLN A 533 -2.58 1.14 18.82
CA GLN A 533 -3.18 0.62 17.60
C GLN A 533 -3.38 -0.88 17.73
N ASP A 534 -4.63 -1.29 17.86
CA ASP A 534 -5.05 -2.68 17.80
C ASP A 534 -5.21 -3.15 16.34
N VAL A 535 -5.41 -4.46 16.12
CA VAL A 535 -5.56 -5.05 14.79
C VAL A 535 -6.95 -5.68 14.54
N GLY A 536 -7.85 -5.62 15.50
CA GLY A 536 -9.24 -6.10 15.38
C GLY A 536 -9.40 -7.61 15.37
N VAL A 537 -8.47 -8.33 16.02
CA VAL A 537 -8.42 -9.80 16.01
C VAL A 537 -8.29 -10.34 17.44
N ARG A 538 -9.25 -11.13 17.88
CA ARG A 538 -9.40 -11.67 19.25
C ARG A 538 -8.13 -12.13 19.95
N PHE A 539 -7.20 -12.71 19.21
CA PHE A 539 -5.96 -13.22 19.78
C PHE A 539 -4.79 -12.23 19.75
N TYR A 540 -5.06 -10.95 19.41
CA TYR A 540 -4.05 -9.91 19.52
C TYR A 540 -3.95 -9.41 20.95
N THR A 541 -2.75 -9.50 21.51
CA THR A 541 -2.52 -9.40 22.96
C THR A 541 -2.85 -8.04 23.59
N TYR A 542 -2.91 -6.96 22.79
CA TYR A 542 -3.25 -5.63 23.27
C TYR A 542 -4.67 -5.57 23.84
N GLU A 543 -5.61 -6.29 23.25
CA GLU A 543 -6.98 -6.41 23.74
C GLU A 543 -7.02 -6.99 25.15
N THR A 544 -6.24 -8.04 25.40
CA THR A 544 -6.16 -8.68 26.70
C THR A 544 -5.49 -7.78 27.74
N VAL A 545 -4.47 -7.01 27.34
CA VAL A 545 -3.85 -6.02 28.24
C VAL A 545 -4.85 -4.95 28.65
N VAL A 546 -5.68 -4.44 27.73
CA VAL A 546 -6.76 -3.49 28.06
C VAL A 546 -7.74 -4.11 29.07
N ARG A 547 -8.18 -5.36 28.86
CA ARG A 547 -9.02 -6.07 29.85
C ARG A 547 -8.34 -6.09 31.22
N TYR A 548 -7.08 -6.38 31.33
CA TYR A 548 -6.36 -6.42 32.61
C TYR A 548 -6.31 -5.05 33.30
N PHE A 549 -6.21 -3.96 32.54
CA PHE A 549 -6.33 -2.61 33.10
C PHE A 549 -7.72 -2.33 33.64
N LEU A 550 -8.77 -2.73 32.92
CA LEU A 550 -10.15 -2.59 33.39
C LEU A 550 -10.41 -3.41 34.69
N GLU A 551 -9.94 -4.65 34.74
CA GLU A 551 -10.05 -5.50 35.95
C GLU A 551 -9.31 -4.89 37.15
N ALA A 552 -8.16 -4.29 36.93
CA ALA A 552 -7.39 -3.64 38.00
C ALA A 552 -8.03 -2.28 38.38
N ALA A 553 -8.51 -1.52 37.43
CA ALA A 553 -9.19 -0.25 37.67
C ALA A 553 -10.51 -0.42 38.45
N ALA A 554 -11.25 -1.48 38.20
CA ALA A 554 -12.44 -1.86 38.97
C ALA A 554 -12.15 -2.07 40.46
N GLN A 555 -10.92 -2.52 40.81
CA GLN A 555 -10.50 -2.75 42.18
C GLN A 555 -9.84 -1.52 42.83
N THR A 556 -9.28 -0.62 42.07
CA THR A 556 -8.52 0.53 42.57
C THR A 556 -9.29 1.84 42.51
N GLY A 557 -10.30 1.92 41.66
CA GLY A 557 -11.03 3.16 41.37
C GLY A 557 -10.26 4.11 40.44
N THR A 558 -9.11 3.67 39.87
CA THR A 558 -8.34 4.45 38.92
C THR A 558 -9.12 4.65 37.63
N GLU A 559 -9.24 5.88 37.11
CA GLU A 559 -9.93 6.18 35.87
C GLU A 559 -9.16 5.63 34.66
N ILE A 560 -9.85 4.98 33.72
CA ILE A 560 -9.28 4.54 32.45
C ILE A 560 -9.78 5.46 31.34
N LEU A 561 -8.86 6.06 30.59
CA LEU A 561 -9.16 6.90 29.43
C LEU A 561 -8.58 6.26 28.19
N VAL A 562 -9.43 5.71 27.31
CA VAL A 562 -8.99 5.14 26.02
C VAL A 562 -9.05 6.22 24.95
N LEU A 563 -7.91 6.49 24.31
CA LEU A 563 -7.81 7.30 23.10
C LEU A 563 -8.01 6.36 21.90
N ASP A 564 -9.23 6.38 21.32
CA ASP A 564 -9.61 5.36 20.35
C ASP A 564 -8.90 5.53 19.01
N ARG A 565 -8.65 4.39 18.34
CA ARG A 565 -7.99 4.29 17.04
C ARG A 565 -8.79 3.40 16.10
N PRO A 566 -8.63 3.59 14.76
CA PRO A 566 -9.34 2.78 13.77
C PRO A 566 -9.10 1.29 13.96
N ASN A 567 -10.14 0.48 13.79
CA ASN A 567 -9.92 -0.94 13.53
C ASN A 567 -9.37 -1.07 12.11
N PRO A 568 -8.12 -1.55 11.93
CA PRO A 568 -7.45 -1.45 10.64
C PRO A 568 -8.01 -2.37 9.56
N ILE A 569 -8.74 -3.40 9.98
CA ILE A 569 -9.42 -4.33 9.07
C ILE A 569 -10.92 -4.03 8.93
N GLY A 570 -11.34 -2.82 9.35
CA GLY A 570 -12.72 -2.34 9.29
C GLY A 570 -13.62 -2.87 10.42
N GLY A 571 -14.63 -2.10 10.75
CA GLY A 571 -15.60 -2.43 11.80
C GLY A 571 -16.89 -3.10 11.30
N ALA A 572 -17.10 -3.14 9.97
CA ALA A 572 -18.32 -3.65 9.37
C ALA A 572 -18.42 -5.18 9.39
N PHE A 573 -17.28 -5.87 9.36
CA PHE A 573 -17.23 -7.32 9.26
C PHE A 573 -17.04 -7.98 10.62
N VAL A 574 -17.84 -9.01 10.88
CA VAL A 574 -17.72 -9.93 12.01
C VAL A 574 -17.58 -11.33 11.43
N GLN A 575 -16.48 -12.01 11.70
CA GLN A 575 -16.14 -13.24 10.98
C GLN A 575 -15.43 -14.25 11.90
N GLY A 576 -15.60 -15.52 11.57
CA GLY A 576 -15.00 -16.65 12.26
C GLY A 576 -15.69 -17.04 13.57
N PRO A 577 -15.36 -18.20 14.12
CA PRO A 577 -16.04 -18.71 15.31
C PRO A 577 -15.72 -17.91 16.56
N LEU A 578 -16.68 -17.84 17.50
CA LEU A 578 -16.40 -17.40 18.85
C LEU A 578 -15.53 -18.45 19.56
N SER A 579 -14.70 -18.01 20.51
CA SER A 579 -14.04 -18.96 21.40
C SER A 579 -15.02 -19.57 22.42
N ASP A 580 -14.67 -20.74 22.94
CA ASP A 580 -15.40 -21.36 24.04
C ASP A 580 -15.26 -20.51 25.32
N VAL A 581 -16.30 -20.46 26.14
CA VAL A 581 -16.34 -19.55 27.31
C VAL A 581 -15.32 -19.87 28.41
N ASP A 582 -14.69 -21.03 28.39
CA ASP A 582 -13.69 -21.49 29.34
C ASP A 582 -12.24 -21.35 28.80
N ARG A 583 -12.07 -20.65 27.66
CA ARG A 583 -10.77 -20.54 26.98
C ARG A 583 -10.04 -19.21 27.20
N ASP A 584 -10.58 -18.36 28.07
CA ASP A 584 -9.94 -17.05 28.39
C ASP A 584 -8.45 -17.22 28.67
N SER A 585 -7.62 -16.51 27.92
CA SER A 585 -6.15 -16.59 28.05
C SER A 585 -5.49 -15.26 27.63
N TYR A 586 -4.17 -15.21 27.58
CA TYR A 586 -3.47 -14.03 27.09
C TYR A 586 -3.68 -13.78 25.59
N VAL A 587 -3.96 -14.83 24.82
CA VAL A 587 -4.27 -14.81 23.39
C VAL A 587 -5.75 -15.10 23.10
N ASP A 588 -6.62 -14.94 24.09
CA ASP A 588 -8.06 -15.07 23.95
C ASP A 588 -8.75 -14.18 24.99
N VAL A 589 -9.04 -12.96 24.59
CA VAL A 589 -9.51 -11.89 25.50
C VAL A 589 -10.87 -12.16 26.11
N ALA A 590 -11.77 -12.82 25.39
CA ALA A 590 -13.14 -13.18 25.77
C ALA A 590 -13.77 -14.06 24.68
N ALA A 591 -14.91 -14.67 24.99
CA ALA A 591 -15.71 -15.45 24.02
C ALA A 591 -16.34 -14.53 22.96
N ILE A 592 -15.52 -14.07 22.01
CA ILE A 592 -15.90 -13.22 20.87
C ILE A 592 -15.40 -13.83 19.56
N PRO A 593 -15.91 -13.42 18.40
CA PRO A 593 -15.43 -13.89 17.10
C PRO A 593 -13.96 -13.59 16.86
N VAL A 594 -13.33 -14.37 15.98
CA VAL A 594 -11.93 -14.14 15.56
C VAL A 594 -11.75 -12.71 15.06
N ARG A 595 -12.63 -12.22 14.19
CA ARG A 595 -12.70 -10.84 13.73
C ARG A 595 -13.97 -10.23 14.30
N HIS A 596 -13.85 -9.40 15.32
CA HIS A 596 -14.99 -8.92 16.12
C HIS A 596 -15.57 -7.58 15.64
N GLY A 597 -14.87 -6.85 14.75
CA GLY A 597 -15.35 -5.62 14.14
C GLY A 597 -15.59 -4.47 15.12
N MET A 598 -14.85 -4.40 16.22
CA MET A 598 -14.87 -3.29 17.18
C MET A 598 -13.53 -2.54 17.15
N THR A 599 -13.53 -1.25 17.48
CA THR A 599 -12.31 -0.51 17.83
C THR A 599 -11.87 -0.89 19.24
N LEU A 600 -10.66 -0.51 19.64
CA LEU A 600 -10.16 -0.81 20.99
C LEU A 600 -11.02 -0.14 22.08
N GLY A 601 -11.49 1.09 21.81
CA GLY A 601 -12.41 1.80 22.71
C GLY A 601 -13.78 1.13 22.82
N GLU A 602 -14.33 0.65 21.71
CA GLU A 602 -15.58 -0.11 21.71
C GLU A 602 -15.43 -1.45 22.43
N LEU A 603 -14.31 -2.15 22.18
CA LEU A 603 -13.99 -3.40 22.88
C LEU A 603 -13.83 -3.19 24.38
N ALA A 604 -13.17 -2.12 24.80
CA ALA A 604 -13.04 -1.77 26.23
C ALA A 604 -14.42 -1.57 26.87
N ARG A 605 -15.36 -0.88 26.19
CA ARG A 605 -16.74 -0.72 26.67
C ARG A 605 -17.47 -2.06 26.73
N TYR A 606 -17.33 -2.89 25.70
CA TYR A 606 -17.93 -4.22 25.63
C TYR A 606 -17.45 -5.10 26.79
N LEU A 607 -16.15 -5.20 27.01
CA LEU A 607 -15.56 -5.98 28.10
C LEU A 607 -16.00 -5.48 29.45
N ASN A 608 -16.00 -4.16 29.66
CA ASN A 608 -16.45 -3.56 30.92
C ASN A 608 -17.92 -3.87 31.24
N GLY A 609 -18.80 -3.84 30.22
CA GLY A 609 -20.22 -4.14 30.38
C GLY A 609 -20.53 -5.63 30.51
N GLU A 610 -20.05 -6.45 29.56
CA GLU A 610 -20.39 -7.88 29.48
C GLU A 610 -19.74 -8.70 30.62
N LEU A 611 -18.51 -8.36 31.00
CA LEU A 611 -17.85 -8.98 32.16
C LEU A 611 -18.26 -8.33 33.49
N LYS A 612 -19.12 -7.30 33.44
CA LYS A 612 -19.62 -6.57 34.64
C LYS A 612 -18.50 -6.07 35.53
N LEU A 613 -17.43 -5.55 34.94
CA LEU A 613 -16.27 -5.10 35.69
C LEU A 613 -16.55 -3.83 36.49
N HIS A 614 -17.38 -2.94 35.95
CA HIS A 614 -17.72 -1.63 36.54
C HIS A 614 -16.47 -0.73 36.74
N ALA A 615 -15.45 -0.88 35.91
CA ALA A 615 -14.29 0.00 35.90
C ALA A 615 -14.70 1.43 35.50
N PRO A 616 -14.13 2.47 36.14
CA PRO A 616 -14.30 3.84 35.65
C PRO A 616 -13.65 3.98 34.28
N LEU A 617 -14.45 4.09 33.22
CA LEU A 617 -14.00 4.09 31.84
C LEU A 617 -14.58 5.26 31.06
N THR A 618 -13.71 6.02 30.42
CA THR A 618 -14.03 7.03 29.41
C THR A 618 -13.33 6.68 28.11
N VAL A 619 -14.01 6.82 26.97
CA VAL A 619 -13.42 6.66 25.64
C VAL A 619 -13.49 8.01 24.93
N VAL A 620 -12.33 8.51 24.50
CA VAL A 620 -12.23 9.65 23.59
C VAL A 620 -12.40 9.09 22.19
N ALA A 621 -13.60 9.26 21.65
CA ALA A 621 -13.97 8.72 20.35
C ALA A 621 -13.25 9.45 19.21
N MET A 622 -12.96 8.73 18.13
CA MET A 622 -12.47 9.33 16.88
C MET A 622 -13.51 10.24 16.26
N LYS A 623 -13.07 11.15 15.40
CA LYS A 623 -13.94 11.91 14.50
C LYS A 623 -13.71 11.48 13.05
N GLY A 624 -14.76 11.41 12.26
CA GLY A 624 -14.72 11.18 10.82
C GLY A 624 -14.39 9.75 10.36
N TRP A 625 -14.12 8.81 11.27
CA TRP A 625 -14.05 7.39 10.92
C TRP A 625 -15.44 6.77 10.88
N GLN A 626 -15.67 5.93 9.88
CA GLN A 626 -16.90 5.17 9.72
C GLN A 626 -16.60 3.66 9.81
N ARG A 627 -17.58 2.90 10.25
CA ARG A 627 -17.43 1.45 10.47
C ARG A 627 -17.02 0.67 9.23
N GLY A 628 -17.40 1.14 8.05
CA GLY A 628 -17.01 0.56 6.76
C GLY A 628 -15.57 0.89 6.32
N ASP A 629 -14.90 1.84 6.99
CA ASP A 629 -13.56 2.27 6.60
C ASP A 629 -12.50 1.24 7.02
N TRP A 630 -11.60 0.96 6.11
CA TRP A 630 -10.35 0.26 6.39
C TRP A 630 -9.29 1.28 6.81
N PHE A 631 -8.15 0.82 7.33
CA PHE A 631 -7.09 1.74 7.77
C PHE A 631 -6.65 2.70 6.67
N ASP A 632 -6.53 2.20 5.44
CA ASP A 632 -6.10 3.00 4.28
C ASP A 632 -7.08 4.13 3.94
N ASP A 633 -8.37 3.96 4.24
CA ASP A 633 -9.39 4.96 3.97
C ASP A 633 -9.30 6.15 4.94
N THR A 634 -8.64 5.97 6.08
CA THR A 634 -8.47 7.00 7.12
C THR A 634 -7.48 8.09 6.72
N GLY A 635 -6.58 7.81 5.78
CA GLY A 635 -5.48 8.69 5.40
C GLY A 635 -4.28 8.68 6.38
N PHE A 636 -4.31 7.83 7.42
CA PHE A 636 -3.17 7.66 8.32
C PHE A 636 -2.04 6.85 7.67
N SER A 637 -0.81 7.13 8.08
CA SER A 637 0.34 6.29 7.76
C SER A 637 0.32 5.04 8.63
N TRP A 638 0.58 3.87 8.02
CA TRP A 638 0.69 2.64 8.78
C TRP A 638 1.96 2.63 9.64
N THR A 639 1.78 2.55 10.94
CA THR A 639 2.86 2.27 11.89
C THR A 639 2.69 0.84 12.37
N ASN A 640 3.71 0.00 12.18
CA ASN A 640 3.64 -1.43 12.52
C ASN A 640 3.25 -1.62 13.99
N PRO A 641 2.08 -2.20 14.31
CA PRO A 641 1.69 -2.44 15.70
C PRO A 641 2.56 -3.52 16.35
N SER A 642 3.18 -4.39 15.55
CA SER A 642 4.17 -5.38 15.98
C SER A 642 5.25 -5.57 14.89
N PRO A 643 6.42 -6.17 15.20
CA PRO A 643 7.49 -6.36 14.22
C PRO A 643 7.10 -7.15 12.97
N ASN A 644 6.05 -7.97 13.06
CA ASN A 644 5.59 -8.84 11.99
C ASN A 644 4.29 -8.39 11.31
N LEU A 645 3.62 -7.34 11.78
CA LEU A 645 2.47 -6.75 11.09
C LEU A 645 2.91 -5.49 10.35
N ARG A 646 3.60 -5.69 9.21
CA ARG A 646 4.34 -4.65 8.49
C ARG A 646 3.53 -3.92 7.42
N SER A 647 2.29 -4.35 7.18
CA SER A 647 1.41 -3.74 6.19
C SER A 647 -0.06 -3.92 6.58
N THR A 648 -0.92 -3.09 6.03
CA THR A 648 -2.39 -3.25 6.15
C THR A 648 -2.85 -4.58 5.57
N ARG A 649 -2.16 -5.09 4.52
CA ARG A 649 -2.42 -6.41 3.96
C ARG A 649 -2.08 -7.54 4.93
N ALA A 650 -0.94 -7.44 5.63
CA ALA A 650 -0.60 -8.41 6.68
C ALA A 650 -1.67 -8.41 7.78
N ALA A 651 -2.18 -7.24 8.17
CA ALA A 651 -3.28 -7.13 9.13
C ALA A 651 -4.57 -7.78 8.63
N MET A 652 -4.93 -7.61 7.33
CA MET A 652 -6.09 -8.26 6.72
C MET A 652 -5.99 -9.79 6.71
N LEU A 653 -4.79 -10.31 6.48
CA LEU A 653 -4.54 -11.76 6.39
C LEU A 653 -4.25 -12.38 7.76
N TYR A 654 -4.00 -11.57 8.79
CA TYR A 654 -3.67 -12.04 10.13
C TYR A 654 -4.78 -12.91 10.76
N PRO A 655 -6.10 -12.62 10.60
CA PRO A 655 -7.14 -13.52 11.10
C PRO A 655 -7.09 -14.93 10.50
N ALA A 656 -6.52 -15.10 9.29
CA ALA A 656 -6.30 -16.39 8.64
C ALA A 656 -4.99 -17.05 9.08
N LEU A 657 -3.88 -16.35 8.83
CA LEU A 657 -2.54 -16.92 9.03
C LEU A 657 -2.18 -17.02 10.50
N GLY A 658 -2.73 -16.17 11.37
CA GLY A 658 -2.62 -16.30 12.81
C GLY A 658 -3.18 -17.65 13.29
N LEU A 659 -4.33 -18.09 12.79
CA LEU A 659 -4.91 -19.39 13.18
C LEU A 659 -3.96 -20.57 12.93
N ILE A 660 -3.16 -20.53 11.86
CA ILE A 660 -2.21 -21.62 11.54
C ILE A 660 -0.79 -21.37 12.07
N GLU A 661 -0.51 -20.21 12.64
CA GLU A 661 0.82 -19.80 13.13
C GLU A 661 1.39 -20.76 14.18
N THR A 662 0.53 -21.31 15.02
CA THR A 662 0.93 -22.24 16.10
C THR A 662 1.21 -23.65 15.61
N THR A 663 0.97 -23.93 14.34
CA THR A 663 1.25 -25.21 13.70
C THR A 663 2.71 -25.32 13.26
N ASN A 664 3.05 -26.39 12.55
CA ASN A 664 4.38 -26.57 11.97
C ASN A 664 4.48 -26.01 10.53
N VAL A 665 3.89 -24.84 10.29
CA VAL A 665 3.99 -24.09 9.04
C VAL A 665 4.51 -22.69 9.36
N SER A 666 5.48 -22.20 8.62
CA SER A 666 5.90 -20.79 8.71
C SER A 666 4.85 -19.92 8.04
N VAL A 667 4.43 -18.87 8.72
CA VAL A 667 3.53 -17.83 8.19
C VAL A 667 4.30 -16.61 7.66
N GLY A 668 5.54 -16.84 7.21
CA GLY A 668 6.39 -15.80 6.64
C GLY A 668 7.10 -14.92 7.67
N ARG A 669 6.96 -15.14 8.97
CA ARG A 669 7.75 -14.44 9.99
C ARG A 669 9.24 -14.70 9.78
N GLY A 670 10.07 -13.68 9.96
CA GLY A 670 11.49 -13.73 9.62
C GLY A 670 11.78 -13.53 8.13
N THR A 671 10.81 -13.03 7.36
CA THR A 671 10.98 -12.61 5.97
C THR A 671 10.46 -11.18 5.78
N ASP A 672 10.57 -10.66 4.56
CA ASP A 672 10.02 -9.35 4.23
C ASP A 672 8.48 -9.32 4.15
N THR A 673 7.83 -10.49 4.08
CA THR A 673 6.37 -10.63 3.92
C THR A 673 5.70 -11.49 4.99
N PRO A 674 5.88 -11.16 6.29
CA PRO A 674 5.20 -11.89 7.35
C PRO A 674 3.68 -11.75 7.21
N PHE A 675 2.96 -12.84 7.43
CA PHE A 675 1.50 -12.97 7.28
C PHE A 675 0.96 -12.69 5.86
N GLU A 676 1.82 -12.73 4.84
CA GLU A 676 1.41 -12.61 3.44
C GLU A 676 1.77 -13.87 2.63
N GLN A 677 2.42 -14.83 3.26
CA GLN A 677 2.80 -16.13 2.72
C GLN A 677 2.85 -17.19 3.80
N ALA A 678 2.67 -18.45 3.41
CA ALA A 678 2.79 -19.59 4.30
C ALA A 678 3.48 -20.76 3.61
N GLY A 679 4.33 -21.49 4.35
CA GLY A 679 5.09 -22.59 3.78
C GLY A 679 5.94 -23.36 4.78
N ALA A 680 6.50 -24.47 4.32
CA ALA A 680 7.45 -25.29 5.08
C ALA A 680 8.39 -26.00 4.11
N PRO A 681 9.54 -26.56 4.58
CA PRO A 681 10.46 -27.30 3.71
C PRO A 681 9.86 -28.56 3.05
N TRP A 682 8.81 -29.10 3.63
CA TRP A 682 8.14 -30.32 3.20
C TRP A 682 6.90 -30.09 2.32
N ILE A 683 6.54 -28.84 2.04
CA ILE A 683 5.37 -28.47 1.23
C ILE A 683 5.76 -28.42 -0.25
N ASP A 684 4.89 -28.90 -1.14
CA ASP A 684 4.88 -28.57 -2.55
C ASP A 684 3.97 -27.34 -2.76
N GLY A 685 4.58 -26.16 -2.95
CA GLY A 685 3.84 -24.91 -3.12
C GLY A 685 2.91 -24.87 -4.34
N ARG A 686 3.24 -25.61 -5.41
CA ARG A 686 2.39 -25.71 -6.60
C ARG A 686 1.13 -26.56 -6.33
N ALA A 687 1.31 -27.70 -5.66
CA ALA A 687 0.20 -28.56 -5.27
C ALA A 687 -0.74 -27.82 -4.30
N LEU A 688 -0.18 -27.09 -3.33
CA LEU A 688 -0.96 -26.32 -2.36
C LEU A 688 -1.70 -25.15 -3.04
N ALA A 689 -1.02 -24.38 -3.90
CA ALA A 689 -1.66 -23.28 -4.64
C ALA A 689 -2.78 -23.79 -5.55
N HIS A 690 -2.58 -24.93 -6.23
CA HIS A 690 -3.60 -25.55 -7.06
C HIS A 690 -4.82 -25.98 -6.24
N ALA A 691 -4.60 -26.65 -5.11
CA ALA A 691 -5.68 -27.11 -4.24
C ALA A 691 -6.51 -25.93 -3.68
N LEU A 692 -5.85 -24.86 -3.23
CA LEU A 692 -6.53 -23.68 -2.69
C LEU A 692 -7.26 -22.87 -3.78
N ASN A 693 -6.64 -22.66 -4.95
CA ASN A 693 -7.30 -21.96 -6.06
C ASN A 693 -8.51 -22.72 -6.62
N ALA A 694 -8.50 -24.07 -6.54
CA ALA A 694 -9.62 -24.90 -6.94
C ALA A 694 -10.85 -24.71 -6.04
N ARG A 695 -10.67 -24.20 -4.81
CA ARG A 695 -11.78 -23.86 -3.88
C ARG A 695 -12.54 -22.60 -4.31
N THR A 696 -11.96 -21.80 -5.21
CA THR A 696 -12.57 -20.52 -5.70
C THR A 696 -12.99 -19.57 -4.59
N LEU A 697 -12.17 -19.49 -3.52
CA LEU A 697 -12.47 -18.62 -2.37
C LEU A 697 -12.59 -17.16 -2.80
N PRO A 698 -13.64 -16.46 -2.36
CA PRO A 698 -13.84 -15.06 -2.70
C PRO A 698 -12.71 -14.17 -2.17
N GLY A 699 -12.36 -13.15 -2.93
CA GLY A 699 -11.43 -12.11 -2.49
C GLY A 699 -9.96 -12.50 -2.34
N ILE A 700 -9.56 -13.73 -2.68
CA ILE A 700 -8.18 -14.22 -2.51
C ILE A 700 -7.70 -15.06 -3.70
N ARG A 701 -6.39 -15.05 -3.94
CA ARG A 701 -5.71 -15.91 -4.90
C ARG A 701 -4.37 -16.38 -4.34
N PHE A 702 -3.93 -17.56 -4.70
CA PHE A 702 -2.71 -18.20 -4.21
C PHE A 702 -1.71 -18.39 -5.34
N THR A 703 -0.45 -18.05 -5.07
CA THR A 703 0.67 -18.27 -5.99
C THR A 703 1.75 -19.09 -5.29
N PRO A 704 2.39 -20.06 -5.96
CA PRO A 704 3.49 -20.79 -5.34
C PRO A 704 4.67 -19.85 -5.08
N VAL A 705 5.26 -19.98 -3.87
CA VAL A 705 6.42 -19.19 -3.45
C VAL A 705 7.47 -20.08 -2.81
N SER A 706 8.70 -19.57 -2.74
CA SER A 706 9.76 -20.11 -1.90
C SER A 706 10.40 -18.97 -1.13
N PHE A 707 10.66 -19.17 0.16
CA PHE A 707 11.24 -18.17 1.05
C PHE A 707 12.10 -18.84 2.12
N THR A 708 12.99 -18.08 2.74
CA THR A 708 13.86 -18.55 3.82
C THR A 708 13.67 -17.66 5.02
N PRO A 709 13.04 -18.14 6.11
CA PRO A 709 12.92 -17.36 7.35
C PRO A 709 14.28 -17.13 8.00
N GLU A 710 14.43 -15.99 8.69
CA GLU A 710 15.55 -15.70 9.57
C GLU A 710 15.28 -16.15 11.01
N ALA A 711 16.34 -16.32 11.81
CA ALA A 711 16.21 -16.59 13.24
C ALA A 711 15.52 -15.41 13.96
N PRO A 712 14.69 -15.67 14.98
CA PRO A 712 14.47 -16.94 15.69
C PRO A 712 13.29 -17.79 15.20
N TYR A 713 12.75 -17.51 14.02
CA TYR A 713 11.50 -18.10 13.56
C TYR A 713 11.63 -19.54 13.06
N PRO A 714 10.50 -20.30 12.97
CA PRO A 714 10.50 -21.67 12.47
C PRO A 714 11.16 -21.79 11.10
N TYR A 715 11.97 -22.83 10.93
CA TYR A 715 12.73 -23.11 9.70
C TYR A 715 13.79 -22.05 9.33
N ALA A 716 14.33 -21.32 10.31
CA ALA A 716 15.39 -20.35 10.06
C ALA A 716 16.54 -20.94 9.23
N GLY A 717 16.92 -20.27 8.14
CA GLY A 717 17.97 -20.70 7.23
C GLY A 717 17.60 -21.86 6.30
N GLN A 718 16.37 -22.40 6.36
CA GLN A 718 15.88 -23.45 5.47
C GLN A 718 14.96 -22.84 4.42
N ILE A 719 15.03 -23.37 3.19
CA ILE A 719 14.09 -23.00 2.15
C ILE A 719 12.72 -23.61 2.46
N CYS A 720 11.73 -22.78 2.68
CA CYS A 720 10.33 -23.16 2.76
C CYS A 720 9.69 -22.98 1.39
N HIS A 721 8.87 -23.94 0.98
CA HIS A 721 8.01 -23.85 -0.18
C HIS A 721 6.57 -23.71 0.28
N GLY A 722 5.75 -22.99 -0.47
CA GLY A 722 4.37 -22.77 -0.06
C GLY A 722 3.61 -21.82 -0.97
N VAL A 723 2.76 -21.01 -0.39
CA VAL A 723 1.90 -20.08 -1.14
C VAL A 723 2.06 -18.65 -0.65
N GLY A 724 2.13 -17.71 -1.60
CA GLY A 724 1.90 -16.30 -1.38
C GLY A 724 0.41 -16.00 -1.57
N LEU A 725 -0.12 -15.13 -0.73
CA LEU A 725 -1.53 -14.77 -0.68
C LEU A 725 -1.74 -13.40 -1.33
N THR A 726 -2.59 -13.34 -2.35
CA THR A 726 -2.96 -12.11 -3.04
C THR A 726 -4.42 -11.80 -2.78
N VAL A 727 -4.69 -10.77 -1.98
CA VAL A 727 -6.04 -10.27 -1.76
C VAL A 727 -6.52 -9.61 -3.06
N THR A 728 -7.58 -10.14 -3.65
CA THR A 728 -8.18 -9.63 -4.90
C THR A 728 -9.42 -8.80 -4.65
N ASN A 729 -10.13 -9.05 -3.53
CA ASN A 729 -11.23 -8.24 -3.04
C ASN A 729 -11.35 -8.37 -1.52
N ARG A 730 -10.97 -7.32 -0.79
CA ARG A 730 -10.97 -7.35 0.68
C ARG A 730 -12.36 -7.39 1.32
N ASN A 731 -13.39 -6.94 0.58
CA ASN A 731 -14.76 -6.95 1.08
C ASN A 731 -15.45 -8.31 0.89
N GLU A 732 -14.90 -9.17 0.03
CA GLU A 732 -15.38 -10.54 -0.19
C GLU A 732 -14.58 -11.57 0.62
N LEU A 733 -13.43 -11.15 1.18
CA LEU A 733 -12.54 -12.04 1.90
C LEU A 733 -13.09 -12.37 3.29
N ASP A 734 -13.39 -13.64 3.53
CA ASP A 734 -13.50 -14.18 4.88
C ASP A 734 -12.14 -14.73 5.31
N ALA A 735 -11.43 -13.95 6.14
CA ALA A 735 -10.08 -14.32 6.53
C ALA A 735 -10.05 -15.49 7.54
N PRO A 736 -10.90 -15.59 8.56
CA PRO A 736 -10.99 -16.79 9.38
C PRO A 736 -11.33 -18.06 8.60
N GLU A 737 -12.31 -18.04 7.68
CA GLU A 737 -12.61 -19.18 6.80
C GLU A 737 -11.39 -19.57 5.98
N LEU A 738 -10.68 -18.60 5.41
CA LEU A 738 -9.43 -18.81 4.69
C LEU A 738 -8.40 -19.59 5.53
N GLY A 739 -8.25 -19.28 6.82
CA GLY A 739 -7.38 -20.02 7.73
C GLY A 739 -7.74 -21.50 7.84
N LEU A 740 -9.03 -21.81 7.94
CA LEU A 740 -9.53 -23.18 8.00
C LEU A 740 -9.37 -23.91 6.66
N GLU A 741 -9.60 -23.22 5.54
CA GLU A 741 -9.36 -23.78 4.19
C GLU A 741 -7.89 -24.13 3.98
N MET A 742 -6.98 -23.27 4.41
CA MET A 742 -5.54 -23.55 4.34
C MET A 742 -5.16 -24.75 5.23
N ALA A 743 -5.64 -24.80 6.46
CA ALA A 743 -5.42 -25.91 7.38
C ALA A 743 -5.94 -27.24 6.81
N THR A 744 -7.14 -27.21 6.22
CA THR A 744 -7.75 -28.38 5.59
C THR A 744 -6.99 -28.83 4.35
N ALA A 745 -6.56 -27.92 3.49
CA ALA A 745 -5.77 -28.23 2.30
C ALA A 745 -4.41 -28.87 2.69
N LEU A 746 -3.74 -28.31 3.69
CA LEU A 746 -2.50 -28.87 4.24
C LEU A 746 -2.72 -30.26 4.81
N ARG A 747 -3.79 -30.48 5.58
CA ARG A 747 -4.12 -31.81 6.11
C ARG A 747 -4.42 -32.85 5.02
N LYS A 748 -5.17 -32.43 3.98
CA LYS A 748 -5.50 -33.34 2.84
C LYS A 748 -4.26 -33.69 2.03
N LEU A 749 -3.33 -32.77 1.80
CA LEU A 749 -2.15 -33.00 0.98
C LEU A 749 -1.04 -33.76 1.73
N TYR A 750 -0.87 -33.50 3.03
CA TYR A 750 0.30 -33.97 3.78
C TYR A 750 -0.03 -34.86 4.99
N GLY A 751 -1.30 -35.14 5.23
CA GLY A 751 -1.72 -36.07 6.29
C GLY A 751 -1.22 -35.64 7.67
N ASP A 752 -0.68 -36.61 8.44
CA ASP A 752 -0.19 -36.37 9.80
C ASP A 752 1.12 -35.57 9.87
N GLN A 753 1.78 -35.28 8.74
CA GLN A 753 2.94 -34.43 8.70
C GLN A 753 2.56 -33.00 9.08
N TYR A 754 1.34 -32.55 8.76
CA TYR A 754 0.79 -31.30 9.21
C TYR A 754 0.13 -31.44 10.59
N GLN A 755 0.56 -30.62 11.54
CA GLN A 755 0.11 -30.69 12.94
C GLN A 755 -1.18 -29.88 13.15
N LEU A 756 -2.28 -30.31 12.48
CA LEU A 756 -3.56 -29.60 12.50
C LEU A 756 -4.07 -29.31 13.92
N GLY A 757 -3.93 -30.23 14.87
CA GLY A 757 -4.43 -30.06 16.24
C GLY A 757 -3.86 -28.84 16.99
N LYS A 758 -2.72 -28.30 16.56
CA LYS A 758 -2.14 -27.10 17.16
C LYS A 758 -2.86 -25.80 16.83
N ILE A 759 -3.74 -25.79 15.83
CA ILE A 759 -4.57 -24.63 15.50
C ILE A 759 -5.45 -24.23 16.70
N ASP A 760 -5.76 -25.16 17.61
CA ASP A 760 -6.59 -24.95 18.78
C ASP A 760 -6.13 -23.81 19.69
N THR A 761 -4.83 -23.51 19.70
CA THR A 761 -4.25 -22.47 20.55
C THR A 761 -4.88 -21.09 20.30
N LEU A 762 -5.11 -20.74 19.03
CA LEU A 762 -5.69 -19.45 18.64
C LEU A 762 -7.12 -19.56 18.12
N LEU A 763 -7.52 -20.75 17.65
CA LEU A 763 -8.91 -21.04 17.30
C LEU A 763 -9.80 -21.03 18.56
N ALA A 764 -9.32 -21.67 19.64
CA ALA A 764 -9.99 -21.75 20.93
C ALA A 764 -11.46 -22.21 20.88
N ASN A 765 -11.79 -23.12 19.94
CA ASN A 765 -13.13 -23.65 19.75
C ASN A 765 -13.06 -25.15 19.46
N HIS A 766 -13.50 -25.95 20.43
CA HIS A 766 -13.42 -27.42 20.38
C HIS A 766 -14.32 -28.04 19.30
N ALA A 767 -15.50 -27.46 19.07
CA ALA A 767 -16.41 -28.00 18.06
C ALA A 767 -15.83 -27.85 16.66
N VAL A 768 -15.33 -26.67 16.34
CA VAL A 768 -14.69 -26.39 15.05
C VAL A 768 -13.43 -27.25 14.87
N LEU A 769 -12.60 -27.39 15.90
CA LEU A 769 -11.43 -28.25 15.84
C LEU A 769 -11.81 -29.72 15.59
N SER A 770 -12.83 -30.22 16.28
CA SER A 770 -13.32 -31.60 16.09
C SER A 770 -13.79 -31.84 14.66
N ASP A 771 -14.51 -30.90 14.08
CA ASP A 771 -15.01 -30.98 12.72
C ASP A 771 -13.87 -30.93 11.68
N LEU A 772 -12.86 -30.08 11.90
CA LEU A 772 -11.66 -30.06 11.05
C LEU A 772 -10.89 -31.38 11.13
N LEU A 773 -10.74 -31.95 12.32
CA LEU A 773 -10.07 -33.23 12.51
C LEU A 773 -10.85 -34.38 11.86
N ALA A 774 -12.18 -34.30 11.85
CA ALA A 774 -13.07 -35.23 11.16
C ALA A 774 -13.07 -35.05 9.63
N GLY A 775 -12.39 -34.02 9.11
CA GLY A 775 -12.31 -33.72 7.66
C GLY A 775 -13.57 -33.11 7.08
N ARG A 776 -14.39 -32.48 7.91
CA ARG A 776 -15.56 -31.73 7.44
C ARG A 776 -15.13 -30.55 6.58
N ASP A 777 -15.96 -30.17 5.62
CA ASP A 777 -15.66 -29.05 4.70
C ASP A 777 -15.72 -27.72 5.45
N PRO A 778 -14.67 -26.85 5.34
CA PRO A 778 -14.64 -25.57 6.04
C PRO A 778 -15.85 -24.65 5.76
N GLN A 779 -16.34 -24.61 4.53
CA GLN A 779 -17.53 -23.81 4.19
C GLN A 779 -18.78 -24.31 4.93
N ARG A 780 -18.89 -25.62 5.20
CA ARG A 780 -19.98 -26.17 6.01
C ARG A 780 -19.79 -25.91 7.50
N ILE A 781 -18.55 -25.84 7.94
CA ILE A 781 -18.23 -25.45 9.32
C ILE A 781 -18.56 -23.98 9.53
N ASP A 782 -18.30 -23.11 8.54
CA ASP A 782 -18.62 -21.70 8.59
C ASP A 782 -20.16 -21.47 8.72
N GLU A 783 -20.95 -22.23 8.01
CA GLU A 783 -22.41 -22.16 8.12
C GLU A 783 -22.93 -22.36 9.57
N ASP A 784 -22.23 -23.14 10.39
CA ASP A 784 -22.68 -23.51 11.74
C ASP A 784 -22.56 -22.41 12.77
N TRP A 785 -21.64 -21.48 12.61
CA TRP A 785 -21.48 -20.37 13.56
C TRP A 785 -22.17 -19.06 13.15
N GLN A 786 -22.82 -19.01 11.99
CA GLN A 786 -23.48 -17.78 11.50
C GLN A 786 -24.52 -17.23 12.49
N GLN A 787 -25.28 -18.09 13.17
CA GLN A 787 -26.23 -17.65 14.20
C GLN A 787 -25.50 -17.02 15.39
N ALA A 788 -24.37 -17.60 15.82
CA ALA A 788 -23.59 -17.05 16.93
C ALA A 788 -22.95 -15.71 16.57
N LEU A 789 -22.55 -15.51 15.31
CA LEU A 789 -22.08 -14.21 14.81
C LEU A 789 -23.19 -13.17 14.85
N HIS A 790 -24.39 -13.53 14.39
CA HIS A 790 -25.54 -12.63 14.44
C HIS A 790 -25.88 -12.24 15.88
N ASP A 791 -25.92 -13.21 16.80
CA ASP A 791 -26.20 -12.95 18.23
C ASP A 791 -25.12 -12.03 18.83
N PHE A 792 -23.85 -12.20 18.44
CA PHE A 792 -22.77 -11.33 18.88
C PHE A 792 -22.91 -9.92 18.29
N GLU A 793 -23.29 -9.79 17.02
CA GLU A 793 -23.54 -8.48 16.40
C GLU A 793 -24.62 -7.70 17.15
N GLU A 794 -25.72 -8.35 17.51
CA GLU A 794 -26.75 -7.73 18.32
C GLU A 794 -26.24 -7.35 19.73
N LYS A 795 -25.43 -8.22 20.32
CA LYS A 795 -24.86 -8.03 21.66
C LYS A 795 -23.88 -6.87 21.73
N ARG A 796 -23.05 -6.66 20.69
CA ARG A 796 -22.07 -5.56 20.65
C ARG A 796 -22.68 -4.18 20.39
N LYS A 797 -23.87 -4.09 19.77
CA LYS A 797 -24.52 -2.82 19.36
C LYS A 797 -24.51 -1.72 20.42
N PRO A 798 -24.86 -1.98 21.72
CA PRO A 798 -24.90 -0.94 22.74
C PRO A 798 -23.52 -0.32 23.05
N TYR A 799 -22.44 -0.98 22.63
CA TYR A 799 -21.07 -0.58 22.92
C TYR A 799 -20.40 0.17 21.78
N LEU A 800 -21.02 0.15 20.60
CA LEU A 800 -20.50 0.81 19.41
C LEU A 800 -20.53 2.33 19.53
N LEU A 801 -19.59 2.99 18.93
CA LEU A 801 -19.43 4.45 18.94
C LEU A 801 -19.60 5.09 17.56
N TYR A 802 -19.44 4.28 16.49
CA TYR A 802 -19.41 4.78 15.11
C TYR A 802 -20.42 4.06 14.21
#